data_4ee2cef0bf13afafc50d20562077e82f
#
_entry.id   4ee2cef0bf13afafc50d20562077e82f
#
_cell.length_a   1.000
_cell.length_b   1.000
_cell.length_c   1.000
_cell.angle_alpha   90.00
_cell.angle_beta   90.00
_cell.angle_gamma   90.00
#
_symmetry.space_group_name_H-M   'P 1'
#
loop_
_entity.id
_entity.type
_entity.pdbx_description
1 polymer ?
#
loop_
_entity_poly.entity_id
_entity_poly.type
_entity_poly.pdbx_seq_one_letter_code
_entity_poly.pdbx_strand_id
1 'polypeptide(L)'
;MKTTVHIISHSHWDREWYLPFEKHRVKLIELMDNAMELFEKDERYRNFHLDGQTIVLDDYLEIRPENREKLKKYVQEGRFHVGPWYILQDEFLTSGEAAVRNLLTGMREAKEFGGLCPVGYFPDAFGNAGQMPQLLKQAGMKAVAFGRGVKPVGFNNEAKEGGAYESTYSEMNWESMDGSGLLGILFANWYNNGAEIPVEPEEAKKYWDQRFKAAKRFAGTSQLLFMNGCDHQPVQKDLGDAIETARKLYPDIDFIHSDFETYVQAVEKDLEENPTNNLSTVRGELTSQETDGFWTLVNTCSSHVELKKENRRGEAALEKEAEPLAALAALAGKEYPEDLLRYSWKKLMQNHPHDSICGCSVDAVNDEMKTRFDKSRQVAETVTEESAKYLADQIDTENAGGLPFIVFNPSGWERSGLVEAILDYELDYDRFIWNGYDRMKALSLPEFVLKDADGNEIPAKVEDLGANFGYFLPDDRFREPYMARQLRVTFEAEKVPALGHRLYQLKKAAPTKEKTSLVTGENTMENAFLKVEILKDGTYTLTEKNSGRTYGPLGYFEDTGDIGNEYLYVRPKNTTPIVTKGTPAKITLEEDLPYRAVYRIESRVEIPESADETLAEERRRCSDFFGRKAGRSEKTVPLVLTTKLSLEKNGKGVSAETTFENLAKDHRVRVILPTGLATEQHFADCPFELVKRNNHHSAGWKNSSGCEHQQRFTAMEDEKGGLLAANFGLYEYEILPEEDNAIAITLLRAVGEMGDWGVFPTPKAQLPGTHTARYGIYPFEKGKLYETIKEGAQFQTSLLAVVTDAHKGSLPAEYSNLSWSGEGIELTALKARESERMPEGENDRVLRFVNHSDKPQRLTVTKPAWAEKAFLSNVIEEELERLPETESTGEIFAYKHTLRPYEILTLILRR
;
A
#
# COMPACT_ATOMS: atom_id res chain seq x y z
N MET A 1 28.15 14.74 -32.65
CA MET A 1 26.78 14.97 -33.16
C MET A 1 26.36 16.40 -32.89
N LYS A 2 25.38 16.92 -33.62
CA LYS A 2 24.79 18.24 -33.37
C LYS A 2 23.91 18.12 -32.09
N THR A 3 24.03 19.09 -31.20
CA THR A 3 23.20 19.12 -29.99
C THR A 3 21.73 19.39 -30.38
N THR A 4 20.81 18.61 -29.84
CA THR A 4 19.34 18.82 -29.99
C THR A 4 18.75 19.15 -28.64
N VAL A 5 17.90 20.18 -28.63
CA VAL A 5 17.15 20.63 -27.46
C VAL A 5 15.70 20.19 -27.59
N HIS A 6 15.26 19.29 -26.76
CA HIS A 6 13.89 18.82 -26.67
C HIS A 6 13.14 19.64 -25.61
N ILE A 7 12.19 20.45 -26.02
CA ILE A 7 11.33 21.23 -25.13
C ILE A 7 9.99 20.51 -25.05
N ILE A 8 9.62 20.03 -23.85
CA ILE A 8 8.35 19.33 -23.59
C ILE A 8 7.47 20.22 -22.73
N SER A 9 6.36 20.70 -23.31
CA SER A 9 5.35 21.46 -22.56
C SER A 9 4.55 20.52 -21.67
N HIS A 10 4.41 20.88 -20.40
CA HIS A 10 3.66 20.11 -19.42
C HIS A 10 3.17 21.02 -18.27
N SER A 11 2.35 20.47 -17.39
CA SER A 11 2.12 20.99 -16.06
C SER A 11 2.11 19.81 -15.12
N HIS A 12 2.97 19.83 -14.08
CA HIS A 12 2.82 18.84 -13.00
C HIS A 12 1.51 19.12 -12.30
N TRP A 13 0.65 18.11 -12.27
CA TRP A 13 -0.73 18.31 -11.84
C TRP A 13 -1.05 17.49 -10.60
N ASP A 14 -0.79 18.13 -9.45
CA ASP A 14 -1.33 17.61 -8.19
C ASP A 14 -2.83 17.84 -8.20
N ARG A 15 -3.58 16.76 -8.15
CA ARG A 15 -5.05 16.81 -8.16
C ARG A 15 -5.60 17.62 -7.00
N GLU A 16 -4.90 17.58 -5.87
CA GLU A 16 -5.16 18.27 -4.61
C GLU A 16 -3.87 18.36 -3.80
N TRP A 17 -3.61 19.45 -3.11
CA TRP A 17 -2.41 19.67 -2.30
C TRP A 17 -2.57 20.88 -1.37
N TYR A 18 -1.99 22.06 -1.72
CA TYR A 18 -2.19 23.32 -0.97
C TYR A 18 -3.58 23.96 -1.21
N LEU A 19 -4.34 23.46 -2.15
CA LEU A 19 -5.76 23.76 -2.39
C LEU A 19 -6.57 22.45 -2.43
N PRO A 20 -7.84 22.49 -1.98
CA PRO A 20 -8.75 21.35 -2.16
C PRO A 20 -9.02 21.03 -3.62
N PHE A 21 -9.37 19.80 -3.91
CA PHE A 21 -9.59 19.26 -5.25
C PHE A 21 -10.41 20.17 -6.18
N GLU A 22 -11.58 20.66 -5.75
CA GLU A 22 -12.44 21.47 -6.61
C GLU A 22 -11.81 22.81 -7.02
N LYS A 23 -10.94 23.37 -6.18
CA LYS A 23 -10.22 24.61 -6.51
C LYS A 23 -9.12 24.33 -7.56
N HIS A 24 -8.41 23.21 -7.44
CA HIS A 24 -7.46 22.77 -8.47
C HIS A 24 -8.19 22.40 -9.77
N ARG A 25 -9.35 21.73 -9.69
CA ARG A 25 -10.16 21.38 -10.89
C ARG A 25 -10.55 22.62 -11.71
N VAL A 26 -10.94 23.72 -11.06
CA VAL A 26 -11.19 24.98 -11.79
C VAL A 26 -9.95 25.43 -12.58
N LYS A 27 -8.75 25.30 -11.99
CA LYS A 27 -7.50 25.62 -12.67
C LYS A 27 -7.16 24.64 -13.77
N LEU A 28 -7.47 23.35 -13.59
CA LEU A 28 -7.33 22.35 -14.65
C LEU A 28 -8.18 22.69 -15.87
N ILE A 29 -9.42 23.11 -15.69
CA ILE A 29 -10.29 23.52 -16.79
C ILE A 29 -9.69 24.70 -17.55
N GLU A 30 -9.18 25.72 -16.84
CA GLU A 30 -8.50 26.87 -17.46
C GLU A 30 -7.24 26.41 -18.25
N LEU A 31 -6.44 25.49 -17.69
CA LEU A 31 -5.25 24.95 -18.34
C LEU A 31 -5.61 24.22 -19.65
N MET A 32 -6.58 23.28 -19.57
CA MET A 32 -7.00 22.46 -20.71
C MET A 32 -7.65 23.32 -21.81
N ASP A 33 -8.52 24.26 -21.46
CA ASP A 33 -9.15 25.18 -22.40
C ASP A 33 -8.09 26.05 -23.11
N ASN A 34 -7.11 26.61 -22.37
CA ASN A 34 -6.00 27.39 -22.93
C ASN A 34 -5.08 26.57 -23.85
N ALA A 35 -4.78 25.31 -23.47
CA ALA A 35 -3.96 24.42 -24.33
C ALA A 35 -4.66 24.14 -25.67
N MET A 36 -5.95 23.79 -25.63
CA MET A 36 -6.74 23.56 -26.84
C MET A 36 -6.89 24.82 -27.72
N GLU A 37 -7.08 25.98 -27.10
CA GLU A 37 -7.10 27.25 -27.81
C GLU A 37 -5.77 27.54 -28.49
N LEU A 38 -4.65 27.25 -27.83
CA LEU A 38 -3.30 27.46 -28.37
C LEU A 38 -3.02 26.50 -29.53
N PHE A 39 -3.47 25.25 -29.48
CA PHE A 39 -3.42 24.31 -30.60
C PHE A 39 -4.16 24.83 -31.88
N GLU A 40 -5.20 25.61 -31.71
CA GLU A 40 -5.95 26.19 -32.81
C GLU A 40 -5.32 27.47 -33.36
N LYS A 41 -4.60 28.23 -32.54
CA LYS A 41 -4.10 29.56 -32.88
C LYS A 41 -2.65 29.59 -33.35
N ASP A 42 -1.80 28.65 -32.90
CA ASP A 42 -0.39 28.61 -33.23
C ASP A 42 0.03 27.18 -33.64
N GLU A 43 0.25 26.95 -34.93
CA GLU A 43 0.70 25.66 -35.45
C GLU A 43 2.10 25.25 -34.96
N ARG A 44 2.91 26.17 -34.41
CA ARG A 44 4.22 25.93 -33.84
C ARG A 44 4.10 25.28 -32.45
N TYR A 45 2.94 25.50 -31.71
CA TYR A 45 2.64 24.83 -30.46
C TYR A 45 2.05 23.45 -30.75
N ARG A 46 2.90 22.41 -30.69
CA ARG A 46 2.57 21.10 -31.26
C ARG A 46 1.88 20.15 -30.32
N ASN A 47 2.34 20.11 -29.06
CA ASN A 47 1.86 19.13 -28.12
C ASN A 47 1.92 19.63 -26.66
N PHE A 48 1.26 18.88 -25.78
CA PHE A 48 1.26 19.09 -24.33
C PHE A 48 1.19 17.74 -23.62
N HIS A 49 2.07 17.51 -22.66
CA HIS A 49 2.09 16.30 -21.84
C HIS A 49 1.17 16.47 -20.63
N LEU A 50 0.15 15.61 -20.51
CA LEU A 50 -0.82 15.61 -19.42
C LEU A 50 -0.31 14.81 -18.20
N ASP A 51 0.93 15.07 -17.82
CA ASP A 51 1.56 14.61 -16.57
C ASP A 51 1.52 13.09 -16.35
N GLY A 52 1.52 12.30 -17.42
CA GLY A 52 1.53 10.84 -17.33
C GLY A 52 0.24 10.20 -16.79
N GLN A 53 -0.86 10.94 -16.63
CA GLN A 53 -2.09 10.46 -15.99
C GLN A 53 -3.35 10.74 -16.83
N THR A 54 -4.36 9.87 -16.67
CA THR A 54 -5.65 9.98 -17.40
C THR A 54 -6.75 10.61 -16.57
N ILE A 55 -6.65 10.62 -15.24
CA ILE A 55 -7.68 11.20 -14.35
C ILE A 55 -8.01 12.67 -14.68
N VAL A 56 -7.04 13.41 -15.19
CA VAL A 56 -7.25 14.81 -15.64
C VAL A 56 -8.30 14.93 -16.74
N LEU A 57 -8.49 13.87 -17.54
CA LEU A 57 -9.55 13.80 -18.56
C LEU A 57 -10.92 13.57 -17.89
N ASP A 58 -11.01 12.67 -16.90
CA ASP A 58 -12.23 12.45 -16.12
C ASP A 58 -12.66 13.75 -15.41
N ASP A 59 -11.73 14.39 -14.69
CA ASP A 59 -11.97 15.61 -13.93
C ASP A 59 -12.39 16.80 -14.82
N TYR A 60 -11.81 16.90 -16.02
CA TYR A 60 -12.18 17.91 -17.02
C TYR A 60 -13.56 17.62 -17.63
N LEU A 61 -13.80 16.37 -18.07
CA LEU A 61 -15.03 15.99 -18.77
C LEU A 61 -16.26 15.94 -17.88
N GLU A 62 -16.11 15.82 -16.57
CA GLU A 62 -17.24 15.97 -15.64
C GLU A 62 -17.87 17.37 -15.74
N ILE A 63 -17.08 18.40 -16.09
CA ILE A 63 -17.52 19.81 -16.21
C ILE A 63 -17.73 20.22 -17.68
N ARG A 64 -16.95 19.66 -18.61
CA ARG A 64 -16.94 19.97 -20.06
C ARG A 64 -17.21 18.73 -20.90
N PRO A 65 -18.32 17.98 -20.69
CA PRO A 65 -18.58 16.71 -21.39
C PRO A 65 -18.66 16.88 -22.92
N GLU A 66 -19.04 18.08 -23.39
CA GLU A 66 -19.12 18.41 -24.83
C GLU A 66 -17.76 18.38 -25.55
N ASN A 67 -16.66 18.49 -24.82
CA ASN A 67 -15.29 18.46 -25.37
C ASN A 67 -14.70 17.06 -25.52
N ARG A 68 -15.42 15.98 -25.21
CA ARG A 68 -14.90 14.60 -25.28
C ARG A 68 -14.32 14.25 -26.66
N GLU A 69 -15.06 14.53 -27.73
CA GLU A 69 -14.59 14.22 -29.09
C GLU A 69 -13.43 15.11 -29.51
N LYS A 70 -13.38 16.35 -29.03
CA LYS A 70 -12.27 17.28 -29.28
C LYS A 70 -10.99 16.81 -28.61
N LEU A 71 -11.07 16.37 -27.33
CA LEU A 71 -9.95 15.76 -26.61
C LEU A 71 -9.46 14.51 -27.29
N LYS A 72 -10.37 13.60 -27.67
CA LYS A 72 -10.04 12.37 -28.39
C LYS A 72 -9.27 12.65 -29.67
N LYS A 73 -9.74 13.64 -30.46
CA LYS A 73 -9.04 14.10 -31.66
C LYS A 73 -7.61 14.54 -31.36
N TYR A 74 -7.40 15.37 -30.32
CA TYR A 74 -6.06 15.88 -29.99
C TYR A 74 -5.13 14.81 -29.45
N VAL A 75 -5.65 13.80 -28.73
CA VAL A 75 -4.87 12.64 -28.32
C VAL A 75 -4.46 11.81 -29.53
N GLN A 76 -5.37 11.54 -30.48
CA GLN A 76 -5.09 10.78 -31.71
C GLN A 76 -4.09 11.51 -32.64
N GLU A 77 -4.11 12.82 -32.63
CA GLU A 77 -3.16 13.65 -33.41
C GLU A 77 -1.79 13.80 -32.73
N GLY A 78 -1.58 13.21 -31.51
CA GLY A 78 -0.36 13.36 -30.73
C GLY A 78 -0.15 14.76 -30.18
N ARG A 79 -1.23 15.54 -29.99
CA ARG A 79 -1.17 16.89 -29.42
C ARG A 79 -1.31 16.84 -27.89
N PHE A 80 -2.17 15.99 -27.35
CA PHE A 80 -2.17 15.62 -25.94
C PHE A 80 -1.53 14.24 -25.75
N HIS A 81 -0.52 14.15 -24.90
CA HIS A 81 0.10 12.90 -24.47
C HIS A 81 -0.47 12.50 -23.12
N VAL A 82 -1.09 11.31 -23.00
CA VAL A 82 -1.82 10.80 -21.83
C VAL A 82 -1.32 9.44 -21.38
N GLY A 83 -1.47 9.13 -20.10
CA GLY A 83 -1.07 7.86 -19.50
C GLY A 83 0.46 7.68 -19.38
N PRO A 84 0.93 6.53 -18.87
CA PRO A 84 0.22 5.25 -18.77
C PRO A 84 -0.65 5.09 -17.50
N TRP A 85 -0.52 5.96 -16.52
CA TRP A 85 -1.21 5.87 -15.25
C TRP A 85 -2.64 6.41 -15.30
N TYR A 86 -3.53 5.87 -14.46
CA TYR A 86 -4.78 6.54 -14.15
C TYR A 86 -4.51 7.81 -13.33
N ILE A 87 -3.63 7.69 -12.32
CA ILE A 87 -3.26 8.77 -11.42
C ILE A 87 -1.79 8.64 -11.00
N LEU A 88 -1.10 9.77 -10.73
CA LEU A 88 0.27 9.75 -10.21
C LEU A 88 0.27 9.36 -8.74
N GLN A 89 0.48 8.08 -8.47
CA GLN A 89 0.50 7.51 -7.12
C GLN A 89 1.83 7.72 -6.40
N ASP A 90 1.80 7.75 -5.07
CA ASP A 90 2.98 7.40 -4.26
C ASP A 90 3.24 5.90 -4.37
N GLU A 91 4.50 5.51 -4.56
CA GLU A 91 4.86 4.12 -4.82
C GLU A 91 5.11 3.30 -3.56
N PHE A 92 5.39 3.93 -2.42
CA PHE A 92 5.71 3.22 -1.17
C PHE A 92 4.52 3.04 -0.24
N LEU A 93 3.54 3.95 -0.30
CA LEU A 93 2.34 3.93 0.54
C LEU A 93 1.16 3.20 -0.11
N THR A 94 1.32 2.74 -1.37
CA THR A 94 0.33 1.97 -2.12
C THR A 94 0.83 0.56 -2.36
N SER A 95 -0.09 -0.41 -2.49
CA SER A 95 0.28 -1.80 -2.74
C SER A 95 0.75 -2.03 -4.18
N GLY A 96 1.51 -3.11 -4.41
CA GLY A 96 1.89 -3.50 -5.77
C GLY A 96 0.67 -3.82 -6.65
N GLU A 97 -0.39 -4.41 -6.09
CA GLU A 97 -1.64 -4.67 -6.82
C GLU A 97 -2.38 -3.37 -7.16
N ALA A 98 -2.36 -2.36 -6.28
CA ALA A 98 -2.89 -1.03 -6.59
C ALA A 98 -2.14 -0.39 -7.77
N ALA A 99 -0.81 -0.51 -7.84
CA ALA A 99 -0.01 -0.04 -8.97
C ALA A 99 -0.42 -0.73 -10.30
N VAL A 100 -0.67 -2.04 -10.26
CA VAL A 100 -1.18 -2.78 -11.44
C VAL A 100 -2.57 -2.31 -11.84
N ARG A 101 -3.50 -2.09 -10.89
CA ARG A 101 -4.85 -1.57 -11.20
C ARG A 101 -4.79 -0.16 -11.77
N ASN A 102 -3.84 0.66 -11.30
CA ASN A 102 -3.58 2.00 -11.81
C ASN A 102 -3.13 1.95 -13.27
N LEU A 103 -2.14 1.09 -13.61
CA LEU A 103 -1.71 0.85 -15.00
C LEU A 103 -2.84 0.33 -15.88
N LEU A 104 -3.57 -0.71 -15.46
CA LEU A 104 -4.68 -1.27 -16.23
C LEU A 104 -5.73 -0.20 -16.56
N THR A 105 -6.11 0.60 -15.57
CA THR A 105 -7.10 1.67 -15.74
C THR A 105 -6.58 2.77 -16.65
N GLY A 106 -5.39 3.31 -16.40
CA GLY A 106 -4.82 4.41 -17.19
C GLY A 106 -4.55 4.01 -18.64
N MET A 107 -3.96 2.83 -18.87
CA MET A 107 -3.71 2.34 -20.22
C MET A 107 -5.00 2.08 -21.03
N ARG A 108 -6.06 1.58 -20.37
CA ARG A 108 -7.37 1.41 -20.99
C ARG A 108 -7.94 2.75 -21.40
N GLU A 109 -8.01 3.72 -20.49
CA GLU A 109 -8.55 5.06 -20.77
C GLU A 109 -7.75 5.79 -21.84
N ALA A 110 -6.42 5.75 -21.78
CA ALA A 110 -5.58 6.35 -22.80
C ALA A 110 -5.87 5.75 -24.20
N LYS A 111 -6.04 4.41 -24.29
CA LYS A 111 -6.42 3.73 -25.53
C LYS A 111 -7.83 4.11 -26.01
N GLU A 112 -8.80 4.32 -25.11
CA GLU A 112 -10.14 4.82 -25.47
C GLU A 112 -10.10 6.21 -26.12
N PHE A 113 -9.17 7.07 -25.68
CA PHE A 113 -8.92 8.37 -26.28
C PHE A 113 -8.06 8.28 -27.55
N GLY A 114 -7.45 7.12 -27.82
CA GLY A 114 -6.76 6.83 -29.09
C GLY A 114 -5.26 7.05 -29.09
N GLY A 115 -4.63 7.21 -27.91
CA GLY A 115 -3.17 7.33 -27.76
C GLY A 115 -2.72 6.88 -26.36
N LEU A 116 -1.46 6.46 -26.24
CA LEU A 116 -0.81 6.09 -24.99
C LEU A 116 0.64 6.56 -25.04
N CYS A 117 1.07 7.36 -24.07
CA CYS A 117 2.47 7.70 -23.90
C CYS A 117 3.24 6.44 -23.42
N PRO A 118 4.24 5.93 -24.19
CA PRO A 118 4.93 4.69 -23.87
C PRO A 118 6.10 4.88 -22.88
N VAL A 119 6.00 5.84 -21.96
CA VAL A 119 7.03 6.19 -20.96
C VAL A 119 6.39 6.21 -19.60
N GLY A 120 6.94 5.44 -18.64
CA GLY A 120 6.59 5.55 -17.23
C GLY A 120 6.96 6.95 -16.71
N TYR A 121 6.16 7.53 -15.81
CA TYR A 121 6.35 8.91 -15.43
C TYR A 121 6.05 9.12 -13.95
N PHE A 122 7.06 9.58 -13.21
CA PHE A 122 7.03 9.84 -11.76
C PHE A 122 7.80 11.13 -11.44
N PRO A 123 7.33 12.29 -11.85
CA PRO A 123 8.10 13.54 -11.78
C PRO A 123 8.43 13.92 -10.33
N ASP A 124 7.52 13.65 -9.40
CA ASP A 124 7.61 14.09 -8.01
C ASP A 124 7.30 13.03 -6.95
N ALA A 125 7.14 11.76 -7.33
CA ALA A 125 6.95 10.67 -6.37
C ALA A 125 8.08 10.65 -5.33
N PHE A 126 7.75 10.39 -4.03
CA PHE A 126 8.68 10.51 -2.91
C PHE A 126 9.63 9.30 -2.78
N GLY A 127 10.30 9.00 -3.88
CA GLY A 127 11.10 7.82 -4.15
C GLY A 127 10.36 6.87 -5.10
N ASN A 128 11.06 5.82 -5.56
CA ASN A 128 10.48 4.92 -6.55
C ASN A 128 10.76 3.46 -6.14
N ALA A 129 9.74 2.60 -6.24
CA ALA A 129 9.81 1.20 -5.83
C ALA A 129 10.66 0.36 -6.80
N GLY A 130 11.46 -0.55 -6.23
CA GLY A 130 12.43 -1.34 -7.00
C GLY A 130 11.85 -2.24 -8.08
N GLN A 131 10.56 -2.57 -8.01
CA GLN A 131 9.88 -3.40 -9.00
C GLN A 131 9.23 -2.61 -10.15
N MET A 132 9.29 -1.28 -10.16
CA MET A 132 8.69 -0.47 -11.22
C MET A 132 9.28 -0.75 -12.62
N PRO A 133 10.60 -0.93 -12.83
CA PRO A 133 11.13 -1.32 -14.14
C PRO A 133 10.52 -2.64 -14.64
N GLN A 134 10.33 -3.65 -13.77
CA GLN A 134 9.72 -4.91 -14.17
C GLN A 134 8.26 -4.74 -14.59
N LEU A 135 7.46 -4.00 -13.79
CA LEU A 135 6.04 -3.72 -14.10
C LEU A 135 5.89 -2.95 -15.40
N LEU A 136 6.63 -1.84 -15.56
CA LEU A 136 6.59 -0.99 -16.73
C LEU A 136 7.06 -1.71 -18.00
N LYS A 137 8.11 -2.53 -17.90
CA LYS A 137 8.58 -3.34 -19.02
C LYS A 137 7.56 -4.38 -19.45
N GLN A 138 6.92 -5.07 -18.50
CA GLN A 138 5.81 -5.99 -18.78
C GLN A 138 4.60 -5.28 -19.40
N ALA A 139 4.36 -4.02 -19.03
CA ALA A 139 3.33 -3.18 -19.62
C ALA A 139 3.71 -2.59 -21.00
N GLY A 140 4.91 -2.87 -21.50
CA GLY A 140 5.37 -2.43 -22.83
C GLY A 140 5.94 -1.02 -22.86
N MET A 141 6.26 -0.42 -21.70
CA MET A 141 6.94 0.88 -21.65
C MET A 141 8.40 0.76 -22.14
N LYS A 142 8.90 1.82 -22.78
CA LYS A 142 10.27 1.88 -23.35
C LYS A 142 11.26 2.51 -22.38
N ALA A 143 10.81 3.48 -21.59
CA ALA A 143 11.62 4.23 -20.66
C ALA A 143 10.79 4.64 -19.43
N VAL A 144 11.46 5.22 -18.44
CA VAL A 144 10.79 5.81 -17.27
C VAL A 144 11.48 7.13 -16.90
N ALA A 145 10.71 8.19 -16.71
CA ALA A 145 11.18 9.51 -16.28
C ALA A 145 10.75 9.77 -14.84
N PHE A 146 11.66 10.24 -13.99
CA PHE A 146 11.43 10.46 -12.57
C PHE A 146 12.29 11.62 -12.00
N GLY A 147 11.86 12.19 -10.85
CA GLY A 147 12.52 13.35 -10.26
C GLY A 147 13.38 13.06 -9.03
N ARG A 148 13.07 12.02 -8.25
CA ARG A 148 13.66 11.79 -6.92
C ARG A 148 14.33 10.43 -6.80
N GLY A 149 15.13 10.27 -5.74
CA GLY A 149 15.66 8.97 -5.28
C GLY A 149 16.99 8.55 -5.88
N VAL A 150 17.55 9.30 -6.84
CA VAL A 150 18.89 9.10 -7.39
C VAL A 150 19.71 10.37 -7.26
N LYS A 151 20.96 10.22 -6.83
CA LYS A 151 21.93 11.32 -6.79
C LYS A 151 22.74 11.38 -8.07
N PRO A 152 22.61 12.44 -8.87
CA PRO A 152 23.52 12.64 -9.99
C PRO A 152 24.87 13.14 -9.49
N VAL A 153 25.95 12.43 -9.82
CA VAL A 153 27.32 12.72 -9.35
C VAL A 153 27.82 14.10 -9.78
N GLY A 154 27.30 14.62 -10.88
CA GLY A 154 27.59 15.96 -11.34
C GLY A 154 26.92 17.10 -10.57
N PHE A 155 25.97 16.81 -9.69
CA PHE A 155 25.23 17.82 -8.91
C PHE A 155 26.05 18.35 -7.73
N ASN A 156 25.53 19.35 -6.97
CA ASN A 156 26.23 19.97 -5.83
C ASN A 156 26.43 19.06 -4.60
N ASN A 157 26.09 17.79 -4.74
CA ASN A 157 26.28 16.77 -3.71
C ASN A 157 27.61 16.06 -3.93
N GLU A 158 28.30 15.72 -2.85
CA GLU A 158 29.48 14.87 -2.90
C GLU A 158 29.10 13.44 -3.21
N ALA A 159 29.87 12.76 -4.06
CA ALA A 159 29.72 11.33 -4.26
C ALA A 159 29.96 10.59 -2.93
N LYS A 160 29.14 9.61 -2.61
CA LYS A 160 29.20 8.89 -1.34
C LYS A 160 29.41 7.41 -1.53
N GLU A 161 29.99 6.82 -0.51
CA GLU A 161 30.18 5.39 -0.46
C GLU A 161 28.83 4.66 -0.52
N GLY A 162 28.82 3.58 -1.29
CA GLY A 162 27.62 2.77 -1.45
C GLY A 162 26.93 2.88 -2.80
N GLY A 163 27.21 3.89 -3.59
CA GLY A 163 26.92 4.04 -5.04
C GLY A 163 25.62 3.49 -5.64
N ALA A 164 24.80 2.79 -4.88
CA ALA A 164 23.58 2.15 -5.37
C ALA A 164 22.55 3.15 -5.92
N TYR A 165 22.55 4.36 -5.39
CA TYR A 165 21.64 5.44 -5.73
C TYR A 165 22.32 6.57 -6.53
N GLU A 166 23.49 6.32 -7.11
CA GLU A 166 24.25 7.32 -7.85
C GLU A 166 24.22 7.04 -9.35
N SER A 167 24.10 8.09 -10.16
CA SER A 167 24.27 8.03 -11.61
C SER A 167 25.24 9.09 -12.09
N THR A 168 26.10 8.73 -13.06
CA THR A 168 27.00 9.69 -13.69
C THR A 168 26.20 10.72 -14.49
N TYR A 169 25.13 10.29 -15.14
CA TYR A 169 24.30 11.11 -16.04
C TYR A 169 22.85 11.14 -15.60
N SER A 170 22.07 12.02 -16.20
CA SER A 170 20.60 12.03 -16.08
C SER A 170 19.97 10.78 -16.71
N GLU A 171 20.59 10.24 -17.75
CA GLU A 171 20.21 8.97 -18.36
C GLU A 171 20.98 7.82 -17.69
N MET A 172 20.26 6.73 -17.38
CA MET A 172 20.83 5.55 -16.71
C MET A 172 20.09 4.27 -17.10
N ASN A 173 20.66 3.12 -16.76
CA ASN A 173 19.93 1.86 -16.74
C ASN A 173 19.33 1.67 -15.36
N TRP A 174 18.00 1.68 -15.25
CA TRP A 174 17.33 1.33 -13.99
C TRP A 174 16.83 -0.11 -14.08
N GLU A 175 17.30 -0.96 -13.18
CA GLU A 175 17.00 -2.39 -13.13
C GLU A 175 16.26 -2.77 -11.85
N SER A 176 15.19 -3.54 -11.98
CA SER A 176 14.58 -4.30 -10.87
C SER A 176 15.48 -5.45 -10.44
N MET A 177 15.21 -6.00 -9.26
CA MET A 177 16.01 -7.09 -8.70
C MET A 177 15.92 -8.40 -9.50
N ASP A 178 14.90 -8.58 -10.35
CA ASP A 178 14.78 -9.70 -11.29
C ASP A 178 15.68 -9.55 -12.53
N GLY A 179 16.37 -8.41 -12.69
CA GLY A 179 17.18 -8.07 -13.85
C GLY A 179 16.42 -7.44 -15.01
N SER A 180 15.13 -7.17 -14.87
CA SER A 180 14.37 -6.36 -15.83
C SER A 180 14.81 -4.91 -15.74
N GLY A 181 15.21 -4.30 -16.85
CA GLY A 181 15.70 -2.92 -16.89
C GLY A 181 15.03 -2.10 -18.00
N LEU A 182 14.98 -0.77 -17.78
CA LEU A 182 14.54 0.26 -18.70
C LEU A 182 15.53 1.42 -18.71
N LEU A 183 15.48 2.25 -19.78
CA LEU A 183 16.14 3.54 -19.77
C LEU A 183 15.47 4.44 -18.73
N GLY A 184 16.21 4.76 -17.66
CA GLY A 184 15.81 5.74 -16.66
C GLY A 184 16.24 7.14 -17.06
N ILE A 185 15.36 8.11 -16.90
CA ILE A 185 15.57 9.53 -17.20
C ILE A 185 15.32 10.32 -15.91
N LEU A 186 16.38 10.73 -15.24
CA LEU A 186 16.30 11.57 -14.05
C LEU A 186 16.14 13.04 -14.44
N PHE A 187 15.20 13.76 -13.86
CA PHE A 187 15.11 15.21 -13.96
C PHE A 187 16.20 15.89 -13.10
N ALA A 188 17.46 15.69 -13.49
CA ALA A 188 18.62 16.15 -12.73
C ALA A 188 18.70 17.68 -12.53
N ASN A 189 18.05 18.45 -13.39
CA ASN A 189 17.87 19.90 -13.24
C ASN A 189 16.42 20.27 -12.91
N TRP A 190 15.67 19.32 -12.35
CA TRP A 190 14.24 19.36 -12.04
C TRP A 190 13.31 19.45 -13.26
N TYR A 191 12.03 19.18 -13.08
CA TYR A 191 11.04 19.18 -14.15
C TYR A 191 10.50 20.59 -14.50
N ASN A 192 11.19 21.64 -14.08
CA ASN A 192 10.94 23.04 -14.46
C ASN A 192 12.12 23.72 -15.15
N ASN A 193 13.09 22.95 -15.60
CA ASN A 193 14.34 23.45 -16.17
C ASN A 193 14.16 24.18 -17.50
N GLY A 194 13.00 24.06 -18.14
CA GLY A 194 12.60 24.74 -19.37
C GLY A 194 11.41 25.69 -19.19
N ALA A 195 11.03 26.04 -17.93
CA ALA A 195 9.92 26.95 -17.66
C ALA A 195 10.21 28.39 -18.08
N GLU A 196 9.17 29.10 -18.52
CA GLU A 196 9.20 30.55 -18.80
C GLU A 196 10.35 30.99 -19.73
N ILE A 197 10.47 30.35 -20.90
CA ILE A 197 11.53 30.65 -21.88
C ILE A 197 11.33 32.06 -22.43
N PRO A 198 12.29 33.00 -22.28
CA PRO A 198 12.14 34.37 -22.74
C PRO A 198 12.11 34.50 -24.27
N VAL A 199 11.28 35.43 -24.75
CA VAL A 199 11.22 35.81 -26.20
C VAL A 199 12.24 36.90 -26.55
N GLU A 200 12.52 37.81 -25.59
CA GLU A 200 13.44 38.89 -25.82
C GLU A 200 14.90 38.39 -26.00
N PRO A 201 15.66 38.73 -27.08
CA PRO A 201 16.93 38.11 -27.40
C PRO A 201 18.02 38.19 -26.33
N GLU A 202 18.14 39.29 -25.60
CA GLU A 202 19.20 39.42 -24.56
C GLU A 202 18.85 38.55 -23.35
N GLU A 203 17.59 38.54 -22.94
CA GLU A 203 17.11 37.69 -21.85
C GLU A 203 17.17 36.20 -22.22
N ALA A 204 16.74 35.85 -23.42
CA ALA A 204 16.82 34.49 -23.95
C ALA A 204 18.25 33.97 -24.00
N LYS A 205 19.22 34.86 -24.44
CA LYS A 205 20.63 34.47 -24.44
C LYS A 205 21.15 34.15 -23.04
N LYS A 206 20.86 35.00 -22.05
CA LYS A 206 21.25 34.78 -20.67
C LYS A 206 20.63 33.51 -20.07
N TYR A 207 19.35 33.29 -20.37
CA TYR A 207 18.60 32.11 -19.95
C TYR A 207 19.25 30.84 -20.51
N TRP A 208 19.45 30.74 -21.82
CA TRP A 208 19.99 29.55 -22.45
C TRP A 208 21.45 29.27 -22.11
N ASP A 209 22.31 30.30 -21.99
CA ASP A 209 23.71 30.13 -21.57
C ASP A 209 23.78 29.46 -20.17
N GLN A 210 22.91 29.85 -19.25
CA GLN A 210 22.81 29.24 -17.91
C GLN A 210 22.27 27.80 -17.99
N ARG A 211 21.17 27.59 -18.71
CA ARG A 211 20.51 26.28 -18.85
C ARG A 211 21.40 25.25 -19.54
N PHE A 212 22.11 25.62 -20.59
CA PHE A 212 23.07 24.74 -21.26
C PHE A 212 24.23 24.33 -20.34
N LYS A 213 24.71 25.25 -19.53
CA LYS A 213 25.77 24.91 -18.56
C LYS A 213 25.28 23.87 -17.56
N ALA A 214 24.05 23.99 -17.08
CA ALA A 214 23.44 23.06 -16.13
C ALA A 214 23.14 21.70 -16.80
N ALA A 215 22.46 21.68 -17.94
CA ALA A 215 22.06 20.46 -18.62
C ALA A 215 23.25 19.62 -19.10
N LYS A 216 24.24 20.25 -19.76
CA LYS A 216 25.45 19.56 -20.27
C LYS A 216 26.30 18.93 -19.17
N ARG A 217 26.11 19.32 -17.92
CA ARG A 217 26.79 18.70 -16.77
C ARG A 217 26.33 17.27 -16.52
N PHE A 218 25.06 16.98 -16.80
CA PHE A 218 24.43 15.70 -16.48
C PHE A 218 24.06 14.87 -17.71
N ALA A 219 24.00 15.47 -18.89
CA ALA A 219 23.59 14.76 -20.10
C ALA A 219 24.62 13.70 -20.52
N GLY A 220 24.19 12.47 -20.67
CA GLY A 220 24.95 11.35 -21.22
C GLY A 220 24.98 11.32 -22.75
N THR A 221 24.16 12.15 -23.42
CA THR A 221 24.00 12.19 -24.87
C THR A 221 24.02 13.62 -25.39
N SER A 222 23.93 13.79 -26.71
CA SER A 222 23.79 15.10 -27.33
C SER A 222 22.34 15.62 -27.32
N GLN A 223 21.41 14.85 -26.75
CA GLN A 223 19.99 15.16 -26.61
C GLN A 223 19.72 15.80 -25.26
N LEU A 224 19.30 17.06 -25.22
CA LEU A 224 19.07 17.80 -23.99
C LEU A 224 17.58 17.96 -23.73
N LEU A 225 17.12 17.53 -22.56
CA LEU A 225 15.72 17.62 -22.13
C LEU A 225 15.46 18.91 -21.35
N PHE A 226 14.44 19.65 -21.76
CA PHE A 226 13.93 20.83 -21.07
C PHE A 226 12.42 20.75 -20.89
N MET A 227 12.00 20.70 -19.64
CA MET A 227 10.60 20.61 -19.24
C MET A 227 10.03 22.03 -19.13
N ASN A 228 9.13 22.38 -20.07
CA ASN A 228 8.49 23.70 -20.12
C ASN A 228 7.17 23.67 -19.35
N GLY A 229 7.30 23.82 -18.04
CA GLY A 229 6.22 23.77 -17.07
C GLY A 229 6.74 23.67 -15.65
N CYS A 230 5.83 23.61 -14.70
CA CYS A 230 6.06 23.40 -13.27
C CYS A 230 4.72 22.98 -12.62
N ASP A 231 4.66 22.94 -11.29
CA ASP A 231 3.44 22.65 -10.53
C ASP A 231 2.34 23.64 -10.87
N HIS A 232 1.20 23.13 -11.38
CA HIS A 232 0.02 23.92 -11.77
C HIS A 232 0.31 25.09 -12.72
N GLN A 233 1.42 25.08 -13.43
CA GLN A 233 1.81 26.17 -14.31
C GLN A 233 0.89 26.23 -15.57
N PRO A 234 0.38 27.41 -15.95
CA PRO A 234 -0.37 27.55 -17.20
C PRO A 234 0.54 27.37 -18.41
N VAL A 235 -0.07 27.08 -19.58
CA VAL A 235 0.65 26.97 -20.85
C VAL A 235 1.41 28.25 -21.18
N GLN A 236 2.64 28.16 -21.64
CA GLN A 236 3.40 29.31 -22.16
C GLN A 236 2.88 29.68 -23.56
N LYS A 237 2.09 30.78 -23.66
CA LYS A 237 1.37 31.16 -24.90
C LYS A 237 2.28 31.67 -26.02
N ASP A 238 3.47 32.20 -25.69
CA ASP A 238 4.48 32.73 -26.60
C ASP A 238 5.64 31.75 -26.87
N LEU A 239 5.47 30.46 -26.50
CA LEU A 239 6.53 29.45 -26.65
C LEU A 239 7.04 29.33 -28.07
N GLY A 240 6.16 29.45 -29.10
CA GLY A 240 6.55 29.44 -30.50
C GLY A 240 7.57 30.52 -30.83
N ASP A 241 7.36 31.74 -30.35
CA ASP A 241 8.24 32.90 -30.54
C ASP A 241 9.56 32.73 -29.76
N ALA A 242 9.48 32.19 -28.54
CA ALA A 242 10.63 31.90 -27.70
C ALA A 242 11.58 30.86 -28.36
N ILE A 243 11.04 29.79 -28.94
CA ILE A 243 11.82 28.78 -29.70
C ILE A 243 12.44 29.40 -30.94
N GLU A 244 11.73 30.25 -31.68
CA GLU A 244 12.25 30.96 -32.83
C GLU A 244 13.42 31.90 -32.49
N THR A 245 13.33 32.60 -31.37
CA THR A 245 14.42 33.43 -30.83
C THR A 245 15.62 32.57 -30.48
N ALA A 246 15.43 31.44 -29.80
CA ALA A 246 16.49 30.51 -29.47
C ALA A 246 17.24 29.98 -30.72
N ARG A 247 16.50 29.59 -31.75
CA ARG A 247 17.05 29.15 -33.04
C ARG A 247 17.91 30.21 -33.71
N LYS A 248 17.53 31.47 -33.64
CA LYS A 248 18.33 32.59 -34.17
C LYS A 248 19.60 32.84 -33.39
N LEU A 249 19.55 32.71 -32.08
CA LEU A 249 20.70 32.90 -31.19
C LEU A 249 21.73 31.76 -31.25
N TYR A 250 21.28 30.52 -31.50
CA TYR A 250 22.10 29.32 -31.50
C TYR A 250 21.92 28.48 -32.76
N PRO A 251 22.38 28.94 -33.94
CA PRO A 251 22.15 28.28 -35.23
C PRO A 251 22.78 26.87 -35.34
N ASP A 252 23.75 26.56 -34.50
CA ASP A 252 24.39 25.24 -34.43
C ASP A 252 23.67 24.23 -33.53
N ILE A 253 22.58 24.63 -32.87
CA ILE A 253 21.74 23.79 -31.99
C ILE A 253 20.35 23.65 -32.64
N ASP A 254 19.81 22.42 -32.60
CA ASP A 254 18.45 22.18 -33.04
C ASP A 254 17.48 22.32 -31.84
N PHE A 255 16.48 23.18 -31.94
CA PHE A 255 15.44 23.34 -30.95
C PHE A 255 14.13 22.79 -31.48
N ILE A 256 13.54 21.85 -30.78
CA ILE A 256 12.25 21.23 -31.13
C ILE A 256 11.26 21.31 -29.98
N HIS A 257 10.01 21.65 -30.30
CA HIS A 257 8.90 21.42 -29.41
C HIS A 257 8.57 19.92 -29.51
N SER A 258 8.92 19.15 -28.51
CA SER A 258 9.08 17.70 -28.50
C SER A 258 8.11 17.02 -27.52
N ASP A 259 8.11 15.70 -27.57
CA ASP A 259 7.42 14.82 -26.64
C ASP A 259 8.40 13.75 -26.10
N PHE A 260 7.98 12.97 -25.10
CA PHE A 260 8.83 11.96 -24.47
C PHE A 260 9.21 10.82 -25.43
N GLU A 261 8.31 10.38 -26.29
CA GLU A 261 8.63 9.29 -27.23
C GLU A 261 9.71 9.71 -28.21
N THR A 262 9.60 10.92 -28.80
CA THR A 262 10.61 11.52 -29.68
C THR A 262 11.95 11.68 -28.94
N TYR A 263 11.94 12.15 -27.70
CA TYR A 263 13.17 12.31 -26.90
C TYR A 263 13.85 10.96 -26.62
N VAL A 264 13.09 9.96 -26.14
CA VAL A 264 13.61 8.62 -25.83
C VAL A 264 14.23 7.97 -27.07
N GLN A 265 13.54 8.01 -28.21
CA GLN A 265 14.08 7.47 -29.49
C GLN A 265 15.39 8.16 -29.89
N ALA A 266 15.48 9.48 -29.71
CA ALA A 266 16.70 10.23 -30.02
C ALA A 266 17.86 9.87 -29.06
N VAL A 267 17.58 9.66 -27.76
CA VAL A 267 18.58 9.21 -26.78
C VAL A 267 19.06 7.80 -27.10
N GLU A 268 18.15 6.84 -27.34
CA GLU A 268 18.50 5.47 -27.71
C GLU A 268 19.41 5.43 -28.93
N LYS A 269 19.04 6.17 -29.98
CA LYS A 269 19.86 6.30 -31.20
C LYS A 269 21.24 6.89 -30.93
N ASP A 270 21.33 7.94 -30.10
CA ASP A 270 22.61 8.58 -29.74
C ASP A 270 23.52 7.59 -29.01
N LEU A 271 22.96 6.79 -28.10
CA LEU A 271 23.67 5.74 -27.34
C LEU A 271 24.15 4.60 -28.25
N GLU A 272 23.36 4.19 -29.23
CA GLU A 272 23.76 3.17 -30.25
C GLU A 272 24.92 3.66 -31.14
N GLU A 273 24.87 4.93 -31.54
CA GLU A 273 25.92 5.54 -32.38
C GLU A 273 27.20 5.86 -31.58
N ASN A 274 27.12 6.01 -30.27
CA ASN A 274 28.25 6.31 -29.37
C ASN A 274 28.36 5.27 -28.23
N PRO A 275 28.72 4.03 -28.49
CA PRO A 275 28.77 2.95 -27.49
C PRO A 275 29.83 3.14 -26.40
N THR A 276 30.60 4.22 -26.45
CA THR A 276 31.54 4.60 -25.38
C THR A 276 30.88 5.36 -24.23
N ASN A 277 29.64 5.80 -24.39
CA ASN A 277 28.84 6.40 -23.32
C ASN A 277 28.25 5.29 -22.45
N ASN A 278 29.02 4.81 -21.48
CA ASN A 278 28.55 3.83 -20.51
C ASN A 278 27.62 4.51 -19.52
N LEU A 279 26.33 4.20 -19.60
CA LEU A 279 25.36 4.62 -18.60
C LEU A 279 25.60 3.86 -17.28
N SER A 280 25.40 4.54 -16.17
CA SER A 280 25.35 3.89 -14.86
C SER A 280 24.16 2.92 -14.79
N THR A 281 24.31 1.81 -14.07
CA THR A 281 23.21 0.92 -13.73
C THR A 281 22.85 1.14 -12.26
N VAL A 282 21.62 1.60 -12.02
CA VAL A 282 21.03 1.71 -10.68
C VAL A 282 20.04 0.56 -10.53
N ARG A 283 20.09 -0.16 -9.41
CA ARG A 283 19.29 -1.38 -9.20
C ARG A 283 18.47 -1.28 -7.93
N GLY A 284 17.21 -1.77 -8.02
CA GLY A 284 16.25 -1.78 -6.93
C GLY A 284 15.59 -0.43 -6.70
N GLU A 285 15.14 -0.20 -5.46
CA GLU A 285 14.43 1.03 -5.08
C GLU A 285 15.29 2.29 -5.19
N LEU A 286 14.66 3.41 -5.50
CA LEU A 286 15.31 4.71 -5.60
C LEU A 286 14.93 5.56 -4.38
N THR A 287 15.78 5.60 -3.36
CA THR A 287 15.48 6.19 -2.04
C THR A 287 16.57 7.12 -1.52
N SER A 288 17.45 7.65 -2.37
CA SER A 288 18.53 8.55 -1.91
C SER A 288 17.99 9.80 -1.22
N GLN A 289 18.45 10.04 0.01
CA GLN A 289 18.19 11.25 0.81
C GLN A 289 19.35 12.27 0.71
N GLU A 290 20.30 12.07 -0.21
CA GLU A 290 21.52 12.85 -0.28
C GLU A 290 21.47 14.05 -1.24
N THR A 291 20.31 14.29 -1.88
CA THR A 291 20.09 15.40 -2.81
C THR A 291 19.57 16.63 -2.09
N ASP A 292 20.15 17.82 -2.38
CA ASP A 292 19.69 19.07 -1.80
C ASP A 292 18.32 19.49 -2.39
N GLY A 293 17.29 19.50 -1.54
CA GLY A 293 15.94 19.93 -1.89
C GLY A 293 15.08 18.93 -2.64
N PHE A 294 15.63 17.77 -3.03
CA PHE A 294 14.91 16.73 -3.80
C PHE A 294 14.90 15.38 -3.08
N TRP A 295 14.70 15.43 -1.76
CA TRP A 295 14.64 14.23 -0.91
C TRP A 295 13.43 13.37 -1.21
N THR A 296 13.49 12.12 -0.77
CA THR A 296 12.35 11.18 -0.88
C THR A 296 11.31 11.33 0.24
N LEU A 297 11.47 12.33 1.12
CA LEU A 297 10.47 12.79 2.09
C LEU A 297 9.84 11.67 2.94
N VAL A 298 10.65 10.71 3.38
CA VAL A 298 10.22 9.46 4.02
C VAL A 298 9.31 9.65 5.25
N ASN A 299 9.39 10.79 5.96
CA ASN A 299 8.54 11.04 7.13
C ASN A 299 7.06 11.29 6.77
N THR A 300 6.73 11.46 5.51
CA THR A 300 5.35 11.45 5.03
C THR A 300 4.66 10.10 5.30
N CYS A 301 5.43 9.00 5.43
CA CYS A 301 4.91 7.69 5.83
C CYS A 301 4.19 7.68 7.18
N SER A 302 4.45 8.66 8.06
CA SER A 302 3.81 8.79 9.38
C SER A 302 2.95 10.05 9.53
N SER A 303 2.93 10.95 8.53
CA SER A 303 2.00 12.08 8.51
C SER A 303 0.58 11.55 8.31
N HIS A 304 -0.40 12.06 9.07
CA HIS A 304 -1.79 11.60 8.97
C HIS A 304 -1.91 10.06 8.96
N VAL A 305 -1.37 9.40 9.98
CA VAL A 305 -1.30 7.93 10.06
C VAL A 305 -2.67 7.24 9.92
N GLU A 306 -3.76 7.93 10.25
CA GLU A 306 -5.12 7.44 10.07
C GLU A 306 -5.48 7.21 8.61
N LEU A 307 -4.99 8.04 7.66
CA LEU A 307 -5.21 7.86 6.22
C LEU A 307 -4.51 6.60 5.70
N LYS A 308 -3.31 6.31 6.20
CA LYS A 308 -2.55 5.10 5.87
C LYS A 308 -3.30 3.84 6.32
N LYS A 309 -3.89 3.86 7.51
CA LYS A 309 -4.71 2.76 8.04
C LYS A 309 -5.96 2.53 7.20
N GLU A 310 -6.66 3.60 6.79
CA GLU A 310 -7.82 3.49 5.90
C GLU A 310 -7.43 3.00 4.51
N ASN A 311 -6.29 3.46 3.95
CA ASN A 311 -5.77 2.93 2.69
C ASN A 311 -5.50 1.44 2.78
N ARG A 312 -4.77 1.00 3.82
CA ARG A 312 -4.48 -0.43 4.02
C ARG A 312 -5.75 -1.27 4.17
N ARG A 313 -6.78 -0.74 4.86
CA ARG A 313 -8.08 -1.39 4.96
C ARG A 313 -8.77 -1.52 3.60
N GLY A 314 -8.75 -0.46 2.78
CA GLY A 314 -9.32 -0.45 1.44
C GLY A 314 -8.62 -1.44 0.50
N GLU A 315 -7.28 -1.46 0.49
CA GLU A 315 -6.48 -2.42 -0.28
C GLU A 315 -6.78 -3.87 0.16
N ALA A 316 -6.79 -4.16 1.47
CA ALA A 316 -7.08 -5.50 1.98
C ALA A 316 -8.50 -5.94 1.59
N ALA A 317 -9.51 -5.07 1.72
CA ALA A 317 -10.89 -5.37 1.36
C ALA A 317 -11.04 -5.70 -0.14
N LEU A 318 -10.34 -4.99 -1.03
CA LEU A 318 -10.40 -5.25 -2.46
C LEU A 318 -9.56 -6.48 -2.87
N GLU A 319 -8.26 -6.48 -2.50
CA GLU A 319 -7.29 -7.47 -2.98
C GLU A 319 -7.44 -8.84 -2.34
N LYS A 320 -7.78 -8.86 -1.05
CA LYS A 320 -7.75 -10.09 -0.24
C LYS A 320 -9.13 -10.66 0.07
N GLU A 321 -10.19 -9.89 -0.15
CA GLU A 321 -11.57 -10.30 0.18
C GLU A 321 -12.49 -10.21 -1.05
N ALA A 322 -12.78 -9.02 -1.57
CA ALA A 322 -13.80 -8.82 -2.60
C ALA A 322 -13.43 -9.49 -3.94
N GLU A 323 -12.25 -9.22 -4.51
CA GLU A 323 -11.85 -9.81 -5.79
C GLU A 323 -11.74 -11.35 -5.72
N PRO A 324 -11.06 -11.96 -4.71
CA PRO A 324 -10.97 -13.41 -4.63
C PRO A 324 -12.34 -14.09 -4.45
N LEU A 325 -13.18 -13.59 -3.54
CA LEU A 325 -14.49 -14.21 -3.30
C LEU A 325 -15.45 -14.02 -4.48
N ALA A 326 -15.43 -12.85 -5.13
CA ALA A 326 -16.19 -12.64 -6.37
C ALA A 326 -15.72 -13.55 -7.51
N ALA A 327 -14.39 -13.74 -7.65
CA ALA A 327 -13.84 -14.66 -8.64
C ALA A 327 -14.26 -16.11 -8.40
N LEU A 328 -14.27 -16.56 -7.13
CA LEU A 328 -14.75 -17.90 -6.75
C LEU A 328 -16.27 -18.03 -6.93
N ALA A 329 -17.06 -17.03 -6.56
CA ALA A 329 -18.51 -17.00 -6.75
C ALA A 329 -18.87 -17.08 -8.24
N ALA A 330 -18.10 -16.40 -9.09
CA ALA A 330 -18.31 -16.46 -10.53
C ALA A 330 -17.95 -17.83 -11.14
N LEU A 331 -17.00 -18.58 -10.58
CA LEU A 331 -16.76 -19.97 -10.94
C LEU A 331 -17.96 -20.87 -10.57
N ALA A 332 -18.67 -20.53 -9.50
CA ALA A 332 -19.88 -21.22 -9.07
C ALA A 332 -21.16 -20.77 -9.81
N GLY A 333 -21.09 -19.74 -10.69
CA GLY A 333 -22.17 -19.30 -11.55
C GLY A 333 -22.77 -17.93 -11.26
N LYS A 334 -22.24 -17.16 -10.28
CA LYS A 334 -22.62 -15.76 -10.06
C LYS A 334 -21.97 -14.87 -11.14
N GLU A 335 -22.63 -13.80 -11.54
CA GLU A 335 -22.01 -12.78 -12.40
C GLU A 335 -20.87 -12.07 -11.63
N TYR A 336 -19.74 -11.84 -12.31
CA TYR A 336 -18.61 -11.11 -11.70
C TYR A 336 -18.90 -9.60 -11.72
N PRO A 337 -18.87 -8.91 -10.58
CA PRO A 337 -19.27 -7.50 -10.48
C PRO A 337 -18.16 -6.54 -10.91
N GLU A 338 -17.70 -6.63 -12.17
CA GLU A 338 -16.54 -5.89 -12.69
C GLU A 338 -16.70 -4.38 -12.54
N ASP A 339 -17.87 -3.82 -12.86
CA ASP A 339 -18.11 -2.38 -12.82
C ASP A 339 -18.07 -1.83 -11.39
N LEU A 340 -18.61 -2.59 -10.42
CA LEU A 340 -18.55 -2.21 -9.01
C LEU A 340 -17.10 -2.24 -8.48
N LEU A 341 -16.35 -3.29 -8.79
CA LEU A 341 -14.95 -3.40 -8.41
C LEU A 341 -14.09 -2.31 -9.04
N ARG A 342 -14.30 -2.02 -10.33
CA ARG A 342 -13.64 -0.92 -11.05
C ARG A 342 -13.96 0.44 -10.42
N TYR A 343 -15.21 0.69 -10.09
CA TYR A 343 -15.61 1.90 -9.38
C TYR A 343 -14.93 2.01 -8.00
N SER A 344 -14.94 0.94 -7.23
CA SER A 344 -14.31 0.89 -5.91
C SER A 344 -12.80 1.16 -6.00
N TRP A 345 -12.10 0.51 -6.94
CA TRP A 345 -10.68 0.77 -7.21
C TRP A 345 -10.42 2.22 -7.59
N LYS A 346 -11.20 2.80 -8.50
CA LYS A 346 -11.05 4.23 -8.87
C LYS A 346 -11.21 5.14 -7.64
N LYS A 347 -12.17 4.85 -6.74
CA LYS A 347 -12.35 5.65 -5.51
C LYS A 347 -11.18 5.52 -4.55
N LEU A 348 -10.61 4.33 -4.41
CA LEU A 348 -9.41 4.11 -3.61
C LEU A 348 -8.20 4.84 -4.22
N MET A 349 -7.93 4.63 -5.52
CA MET A 349 -6.81 5.22 -6.24
C MET A 349 -6.85 6.75 -6.28
N GLN A 350 -8.04 7.38 -6.21
CA GLN A 350 -8.16 8.84 -6.08
C GLN A 350 -7.54 9.40 -4.79
N ASN A 351 -7.20 8.53 -3.82
CA ASN A 351 -6.47 8.88 -2.60
C ASN A 351 -4.96 8.56 -2.68
N HIS A 352 -4.50 7.95 -3.77
CA HIS A 352 -3.12 7.49 -3.95
C HIS A 352 -2.11 8.54 -4.48
N PRO A 353 -2.51 9.74 -5.01
CA PRO A 353 -1.51 10.76 -5.34
C PRO A 353 -0.56 10.98 -4.17
N HIS A 354 0.70 11.31 -4.49
CA HIS A 354 1.74 11.45 -3.48
C HIS A 354 1.36 12.49 -2.40
N ASP A 355 0.79 13.64 -2.74
CA ASP A 355 0.37 14.63 -1.72
C ASP A 355 -0.85 14.18 -0.90
N SER A 356 -1.75 13.37 -1.50
CA SER A 356 -2.94 12.86 -0.80
C SER A 356 -2.55 11.78 0.21
N ILE A 357 -2.05 10.61 -0.25
CA ILE A 357 -1.76 9.49 0.65
C ILE A 357 -0.60 9.79 1.60
N CYS A 358 0.37 10.58 1.20
CA CYS A 358 1.44 11.02 2.08
C CYS A 358 0.95 11.95 3.19
N GLY A 359 -0.26 12.53 3.04
CA GLY A 359 -0.84 13.42 4.06
C GLY A 359 -0.01 14.68 4.25
N CYS A 360 0.49 15.22 3.14
CA CYS A 360 1.22 16.49 3.08
C CYS A 360 0.41 17.55 2.33
N SER A 361 -0.86 17.65 2.67
CA SER A 361 -1.87 18.54 2.06
C SER A 361 -2.65 19.30 3.13
N VAL A 362 -3.34 20.37 2.71
CA VAL A 362 -4.22 21.11 3.63
C VAL A 362 -5.34 20.22 4.20
N ASP A 363 -5.78 20.51 5.41
CA ASP A 363 -6.80 19.71 6.15
C ASP A 363 -8.04 19.35 5.33
N ALA A 364 -8.49 20.23 4.41
CA ALA A 364 -9.67 20.01 3.59
C ALA A 364 -9.49 18.84 2.59
N VAL A 365 -8.28 18.60 2.11
CA VAL A 365 -7.93 17.43 1.29
C VAL A 365 -8.07 16.16 2.10
N ASN A 366 -7.45 16.13 3.28
CA ASN A 366 -7.46 14.97 4.18
C ASN A 366 -8.88 14.58 4.62
N ASP A 367 -9.78 15.57 4.79
CA ASP A 367 -11.19 15.31 5.09
C ASP A 367 -11.95 14.67 3.93
N GLU A 368 -11.70 15.11 2.70
CA GLU A 368 -12.35 14.55 1.51
C GLU A 368 -11.87 13.11 1.22
N MET A 369 -10.60 12.81 1.47
CA MET A 369 -10.05 11.46 1.33
C MET A 369 -10.83 10.42 2.14
N LYS A 370 -11.26 10.75 3.36
CA LYS A 370 -12.05 9.85 4.22
C LYS A 370 -13.35 9.42 3.53
N THR A 371 -14.03 10.35 2.85
CA THR A 371 -15.24 10.04 2.09
C THR A 371 -14.95 9.09 0.91
N ARG A 372 -13.81 9.25 0.23
CA ARG A 372 -13.43 8.37 -0.88
C ARG A 372 -13.05 6.98 -0.38
N PHE A 373 -12.34 6.86 0.75
CA PHE A 373 -12.08 5.59 1.41
C PHE A 373 -13.39 4.88 1.78
N ASP A 374 -14.35 5.57 2.40
CA ASP A 374 -15.66 5.00 2.75
C ASP A 374 -16.43 4.51 1.52
N LYS A 375 -16.46 5.27 0.43
CA LYS A 375 -17.11 4.86 -0.82
C LYS A 375 -16.49 3.60 -1.41
N SER A 376 -15.16 3.50 -1.43
CA SER A 376 -14.47 2.30 -1.90
C SER A 376 -14.77 1.11 -1.01
N ARG A 377 -14.58 1.26 0.30
CA ARG A 377 -14.75 0.20 1.29
C ARG A 377 -16.17 -0.37 1.31
N GLN A 378 -17.20 0.47 1.34
CA GLN A 378 -18.59 0.03 1.36
C GLN A 378 -18.94 -0.84 0.15
N VAL A 379 -18.45 -0.50 -1.04
CA VAL A 379 -18.66 -1.34 -2.24
C VAL A 379 -17.91 -2.66 -2.12
N ALA A 380 -16.64 -2.63 -1.68
CA ALA A 380 -15.85 -3.85 -1.51
C ALA A 380 -16.46 -4.79 -0.47
N GLU A 381 -16.91 -4.28 0.68
CA GLU A 381 -17.59 -5.04 1.74
C GLU A 381 -18.88 -5.68 1.19
N THR A 382 -19.72 -4.93 0.47
CA THR A 382 -20.96 -5.45 -0.14
C THR A 382 -20.66 -6.58 -1.14
N VAL A 383 -19.66 -6.39 -2.02
CA VAL A 383 -19.25 -7.45 -2.97
C VAL A 383 -18.73 -8.69 -2.24
N THR A 384 -17.98 -8.50 -1.15
CA THR A 384 -17.50 -9.59 -0.27
C THR A 384 -18.66 -10.36 0.34
N GLU A 385 -19.60 -9.66 0.98
CA GLU A 385 -20.77 -10.25 1.66
C GLU A 385 -21.66 -11.03 0.68
N GLU A 386 -22.02 -10.43 -0.46
CA GLU A 386 -22.86 -11.06 -1.46
C GLU A 386 -22.18 -12.28 -2.13
N SER A 387 -20.88 -12.19 -2.39
CA SER A 387 -20.11 -13.28 -3.00
C SER A 387 -19.96 -14.45 -2.02
N ALA A 388 -19.64 -14.16 -0.76
CA ALA A 388 -19.50 -15.17 0.28
C ALA A 388 -20.86 -15.83 0.61
N LYS A 389 -21.95 -15.05 0.65
CA LYS A 389 -23.29 -15.60 0.82
C LYS A 389 -23.68 -16.51 -0.33
N TYR A 390 -23.47 -16.08 -1.59
CA TYR A 390 -23.73 -16.91 -2.77
C TYR A 390 -22.93 -18.23 -2.71
N LEU A 391 -21.66 -18.18 -2.34
CA LEU A 391 -20.83 -19.38 -2.17
C LEU A 391 -21.36 -20.27 -1.04
N ALA A 392 -21.77 -19.71 0.10
CA ALA A 392 -22.35 -20.46 1.21
C ALA A 392 -23.62 -21.23 0.79
N ASP A 393 -24.46 -20.63 -0.07
CA ASP A 393 -25.68 -21.26 -0.63
C ASP A 393 -25.37 -22.40 -1.63
N GLN A 394 -24.11 -22.54 -2.11
CA GLN A 394 -23.66 -23.66 -2.94
C GLN A 394 -23.06 -24.82 -2.13
N ILE A 395 -22.80 -24.64 -0.84
CA ILE A 395 -22.16 -25.63 0.02
C ILE A 395 -23.23 -26.56 0.61
N ASP A 396 -22.99 -27.88 0.53
CA ASP A 396 -23.91 -28.88 1.09
C ASP A 396 -23.87 -28.84 2.63
N THR A 397 -24.95 -28.34 3.21
CA THR A 397 -25.20 -28.24 4.65
C THR A 397 -26.41 -29.07 5.08
N GLU A 398 -26.98 -29.95 4.19
CA GLU A 398 -28.23 -30.69 4.43
C GLU A 398 -28.22 -31.44 5.77
N ASN A 399 -27.08 -31.99 6.15
CA ASN A 399 -26.90 -32.74 7.39
C ASN A 399 -26.40 -31.85 8.59
N ALA A 400 -26.25 -30.56 8.39
CA ALA A 400 -25.88 -29.65 9.46
C ALA A 400 -27.07 -29.47 10.42
N GLY A 401 -26.79 -29.52 11.71
CA GLY A 401 -27.79 -29.26 12.74
C GLY A 401 -27.48 -27.98 13.53
N GLY A 402 -28.45 -27.47 14.26
CA GLY A 402 -28.31 -26.25 15.03
C GLY A 402 -28.24 -25.00 14.15
N LEU A 403 -27.25 -24.15 14.39
CA LEU A 403 -27.00 -22.92 13.62
C LEU A 403 -25.71 -23.12 12.80
N PRO A 404 -25.80 -23.50 11.52
CA PRO A 404 -24.65 -23.68 10.65
C PRO A 404 -24.12 -22.34 10.14
N PHE A 405 -22.81 -22.28 9.96
CA PHE A 405 -22.13 -21.17 9.30
C PHE A 405 -20.85 -21.64 8.62
N ILE A 406 -20.44 -20.92 7.58
CA ILE A 406 -19.26 -21.25 6.79
C ILE A 406 -18.15 -20.27 7.17
N VAL A 407 -16.94 -20.77 7.36
CA VAL A 407 -15.73 -19.95 7.50
C VAL A 407 -14.96 -20.00 6.18
N PHE A 408 -14.78 -18.85 5.54
CA PHE A 408 -13.99 -18.68 4.32
C PHE A 408 -12.57 -18.22 4.63
N ASN A 409 -11.63 -18.75 3.90
CA ASN A 409 -10.24 -18.32 3.85
C ASN A 409 -9.94 -17.78 2.43
N PRO A 410 -9.90 -16.46 2.22
CA PRO A 410 -9.60 -15.89 0.91
C PRO A 410 -8.11 -15.83 0.59
N SER A 411 -7.22 -16.25 1.50
CA SER A 411 -5.77 -16.26 1.28
C SER A 411 -5.29 -17.46 0.46
N GLY A 412 -4.15 -17.31 -0.19
CA GLY A 412 -3.55 -18.31 -1.07
C GLY A 412 -2.96 -19.55 -0.39
N TRP A 413 -3.04 -19.66 0.93
CA TRP A 413 -2.54 -20.82 1.71
C TRP A 413 -3.47 -21.21 2.85
N GLU A 414 -3.38 -22.47 3.28
CA GLU A 414 -4.10 -22.98 4.46
C GLU A 414 -3.69 -22.17 5.70
N ARG A 415 -4.65 -21.78 6.53
CA ARG A 415 -4.40 -21.05 7.78
C ARG A 415 -5.32 -21.44 8.92
N SER A 416 -4.81 -21.25 10.14
CA SER A 416 -5.62 -21.19 11.35
C SER A 416 -5.70 -19.76 11.84
N GLY A 417 -6.77 -19.39 12.52
CA GLY A 417 -6.90 -18.06 13.10
C GLY A 417 -8.25 -17.82 13.78
N LEU A 418 -8.32 -16.71 14.50
CA LEU A 418 -9.52 -16.31 15.20
C LEU A 418 -10.66 -15.99 14.21
N VAL A 419 -11.85 -16.44 14.60
CA VAL A 419 -13.10 -16.17 13.89
C VAL A 419 -14.11 -15.63 14.88
N GLU A 420 -14.83 -14.61 14.46
CA GLU A 420 -16.04 -14.12 15.14
C GLU A 420 -17.23 -14.32 14.20
N ALA A 421 -18.26 -15.01 14.68
CA ALA A 421 -19.52 -15.19 13.96
C ALA A 421 -20.66 -14.62 14.78
N ILE A 422 -21.51 -13.81 14.15
CA ILE A 422 -22.76 -13.31 14.75
C ILE A 422 -23.90 -14.17 14.22
N LEU A 423 -24.58 -14.90 15.13
CA LEU A 423 -25.63 -15.86 14.78
C LEU A 423 -26.98 -15.41 15.35
N ASP A 424 -28.00 -15.43 14.52
CA ASP A 424 -29.37 -15.22 14.95
C ASP A 424 -29.94 -16.54 15.52
N TYR A 425 -29.98 -16.65 16.84
CA TYR A 425 -30.44 -17.85 17.54
C TYR A 425 -31.93 -18.12 17.33
N GLU A 426 -32.75 -17.08 17.39
CA GLU A 426 -34.19 -17.11 17.16
C GLU A 426 -34.59 -15.81 16.46
N LEU A 427 -35.50 -15.91 15.50
CA LEU A 427 -36.00 -14.79 14.71
C LEU A 427 -37.51 -14.62 14.94
N ASP A 428 -37.96 -13.38 15.03
CA ASP A 428 -39.35 -12.99 15.07
C ASP A 428 -39.68 -12.07 13.92
N TYR A 429 -40.37 -12.58 12.91
CA TYR A 429 -40.79 -11.91 11.68
C TYR A 429 -42.17 -11.26 11.77
N ASP A 430 -42.68 -10.95 12.96
CA ASP A 430 -44.01 -10.36 13.07
C ASP A 430 -44.09 -9.11 12.15
N ARG A 431 -45.17 -9.05 11.36
CA ARG A 431 -45.50 -7.94 10.46
C ARG A 431 -45.41 -6.56 11.15
N PHE A 432 -45.57 -6.57 12.48
CA PHE A 432 -45.36 -5.47 13.38
C PHE A 432 -44.37 -5.87 14.46
N ILE A 433 -43.11 -5.47 14.30
CA ILE A 433 -42.00 -5.77 15.23
C ILE A 433 -42.22 -5.25 16.67
N TRP A 434 -43.37 -4.59 16.92
CA TRP A 434 -43.63 -3.80 18.13
C TRP A 434 -43.50 -4.58 19.44
N ASN A 435 -43.59 -5.83 19.53
CA ASN A 435 -43.34 -6.60 20.74
C ASN A 435 -42.25 -7.65 20.57
N GLY A 436 -41.57 -7.66 19.45
CA GLY A 436 -40.49 -8.59 19.15
C GLY A 436 -39.31 -8.49 20.09
N TYR A 437 -38.93 -7.28 20.48
CA TYR A 437 -37.87 -7.03 21.46
C TYR A 437 -38.13 -7.75 22.78
N ASP A 438 -39.30 -7.57 23.38
CA ASP A 438 -39.62 -8.19 24.68
C ASP A 438 -39.71 -9.73 24.58
N ARG A 439 -40.24 -10.27 23.46
CA ARG A 439 -40.23 -11.71 23.21
C ARG A 439 -38.80 -12.26 23.10
N MET A 440 -37.93 -11.62 22.31
CA MET A 440 -36.54 -12.06 22.15
C MET A 440 -35.75 -11.92 23.46
N LYS A 441 -35.98 -10.82 24.21
CA LYS A 441 -35.35 -10.60 25.52
C LYS A 441 -35.76 -11.65 26.55
N ALA A 442 -36.99 -12.12 26.50
CA ALA A 442 -37.53 -13.11 27.43
C ALA A 442 -37.06 -14.55 27.16
N LEU A 443 -36.39 -14.81 26.03
CA LEU A 443 -35.88 -16.14 25.69
C LEU A 443 -34.80 -16.58 26.68
N SER A 444 -34.93 -17.80 27.19
CA SER A 444 -33.90 -18.47 27.96
C SER A 444 -32.95 -19.19 27.01
N LEU A 445 -31.66 -18.90 27.10
CA LEU A 445 -30.66 -19.55 26.28
C LEU A 445 -30.20 -20.88 26.91
N PRO A 446 -30.09 -21.97 26.12
CA PRO A 446 -29.43 -23.19 26.54
C PRO A 446 -27.91 -23.03 26.56
N GLU A 447 -27.20 -24.03 27.01
CA GLU A 447 -25.78 -24.17 26.75
C GLU A 447 -25.55 -24.55 25.28
N PHE A 448 -24.42 -24.10 24.72
CA PHE A 448 -24.04 -24.33 23.35
C PHE A 448 -22.68 -25.00 23.23
N VAL A 449 -22.52 -25.82 22.19
CA VAL A 449 -21.24 -26.40 21.78
C VAL A 449 -21.01 -26.13 20.31
N LEU A 450 -19.82 -25.67 19.95
CA LEU A 450 -19.39 -25.53 18.55
C LEU A 450 -18.83 -26.85 18.05
N LYS A 451 -19.21 -27.25 16.83
CA LYS A 451 -18.70 -28.44 16.16
C LYS A 451 -18.25 -28.13 14.74
N ASP A 452 -17.20 -28.83 14.29
CA ASP A 452 -16.81 -28.83 12.88
C ASP A 452 -17.71 -29.78 12.02
N ALA A 453 -17.40 -29.88 10.74
CA ALA A 453 -18.13 -30.74 9.78
C ALA A 453 -18.05 -32.23 10.17
N ASP A 454 -16.97 -32.68 10.78
CA ASP A 454 -16.75 -34.07 11.23
C ASP A 454 -17.43 -34.38 12.55
N GLY A 455 -18.05 -33.36 13.19
CA GLY A 455 -18.72 -33.47 14.48
C GLY A 455 -17.81 -33.37 15.69
N ASN A 456 -16.56 -32.99 15.52
CA ASN A 456 -15.63 -32.73 16.62
C ASN A 456 -16.02 -31.45 17.36
N GLU A 457 -15.92 -31.47 18.68
CA GLU A 457 -16.16 -30.29 19.50
C GLU A 457 -14.98 -29.32 19.42
N ILE A 458 -15.28 -28.06 19.11
CA ILE A 458 -14.30 -26.96 19.03
C ILE A 458 -14.48 -26.03 20.23
N PRO A 459 -13.43 -25.73 21.01
CA PRO A 459 -13.54 -24.75 22.07
C PRO A 459 -13.96 -23.38 21.54
N ALA A 460 -15.03 -22.82 22.09
CA ALA A 460 -15.57 -21.54 21.66
C ALA A 460 -16.10 -20.74 22.86
N LYS A 461 -16.05 -19.42 22.76
CA LYS A 461 -16.76 -18.50 23.66
C LYS A 461 -18.06 -18.10 22.97
N VAL A 462 -19.19 -18.32 23.63
CA VAL A 462 -20.51 -17.91 23.16
C VAL A 462 -21.02 -16.81 24.07
N GLU A 463 -21.25 -15.63 23.51
CA GLU A 463 -21.74 -14.45 24.24
C GLU A 463 -23.15 -14.10 23.77
N ASP A 464 -24.04 -13.86 24.73
CA ASP A 464 -25.40 -13.38 24.46
C ASP A 464 -25.37 -11.87 24.18
N LEU A 465 -25.62 -11.47 22.95
CA LEU A 465 -25.69 -10.06 22.53
C LEU A 465 -27.09 -9.45 22.80
N GLY A 466 -28.06 -10.25 23.27
CA GLY A 466 -29.40 -9.77 23.56
C GLY A 466 -30.32 -9.75 22.35
N ALA A 467 -31.42 -9.00 22.51
CA ALA A 467 -32.41 -8.79 21.45
C ALA A 467 -31.98 -7.62 20.54
N ASN A 468 -31.86 -7.87 19.26
CA ASN A 468 -31.43 -6.88 18.26
C ASN A 468 -32.39 -6.81 17.08
N PHE A 469 -32.53 -5.63 16.51
CA PHE A 469 -33.28 -5.39 15.28
C PHE A 469 -32.38 -5.75 14.07
N GLY A 470 -33.03 -6.43 13.09
CA GLY A 470 -32.43 -6.69 11.78
C GLY A 470 -33.45 -6.52 10.67
N TYR A 471 -33.00 -6.65 9.44
CA TYR A 471 -33.85 -6.59 8.27
C TYR A 471 -33.20 -7.35 7.09
N PHE A 472 -34.06 -7.88 6.21
CA PHE A 472 -33.65 -8.39 4.90
C PHE A 472 -34.08 -7.43 3.81
N LEU A 473 -33.28 -7.36 2.73
CA LEU A 473 -33.57 -6.61 1.50
C LEU A 473 -33.65 -7.60 0.33
N PRO A 474 -34.80 -8.31 0.17
CA PRO A 474 -34.95 -9.23 -0.96
C PRO A 474 -34.99 -8.48 -2.30
N ASP A 475 -34.49 -9.09 -3.37
CA ASP A 475 -34.51 -8.50 -4.72
C ASP A 475 -35.90 -8.48 -5.37
N ASP A 476 -36.80 -9.37 -4.92
CA ASP A 476 -38.08 -9.63 -5.54
C ASP A 476 -39.30 -9.11 -4.76
N ARG A 477 -39.09 -8.55 -3.57
CA ARG A 477 -40.17 -8.08 -2.70
C ARG A 477 -39.72 -7.01 -1.73
N PHE A 478 -40.68 -6.42 -0.97
CA PHE A 478 -40.41 -5.36 0.00
C PHE A 478 -39.55 -5.84 1.16
N ARG A 479 -38.72 -4.93 1.77
CA ARG A 479 -37.89 -5.20 2.93
C ARG A 479 -38.63 -5.90 4.06
N GLU A 480 -37.97 -6.82 4.73
CA GLU A 480 -38.54 -7.63 5.81
C GLU A 480 -37.81 -7.30 7.12
N PRO A 481 -38.45 -6.54 8.06
CA PRO A 481 -37.88 -6.29 9.37
C PRO A 481 -38.07 -7.50 10.29
N TYR A 482 -37.13 -7.75 11.17
CA TYR A 482 -37.20 -8.78 12.20
C TYR A 482 -36.57 -8.34 13.53
N MET A 483 -36.88 -9.03 14.61
CA MET A 483 -36.12 -9.01 15.87
C MET A 483 -35.43 -10.37 16.04
N ALA A 484 -34.17 -10.36 16.45
CA ALA A 484 -33.41 -11.57 16.70
C ALA A 484 -32.86 -11.62 18.11
N ARG A 485 -32.75 -12.82 18.71
CA ARG A 485 -31.82 -13.06 19.82
C ARG A 485 -30.46 -13.43 19.22
N GLN A 486 -29.47 -12.57 19.37
CA GLN A 486 -28.18 -12.73 18.73
C GLN A 486 -27.13 -13.30 19.67
N LEU A 487 -26.29 -14.15 19.14
CA LEU A 487 -25.13 -14.74 19.79
C LEU A 487 -23.87 -14.38 19.05
N ARG A 488 -22.80 -14.01 19.78
CA ARG A 488 -21.44 -13.92 19.27
C ARG A 488 -20.70 -15.21 19.60
N VAL A 489 -20.16 -15.86 18.59
CA VAL A 489 -19.33 -17.07 18.73
C VAL A 489 -17.90 -16.70 18.33
N THR A 490 -16.95 -16.79 19.28
CA THR A 490 -15.53 -16.54 19.03
C THR A 490 -14.76 -17.84 19.28
N PHE A 491 -13.91 -18.23 18.33
CA PHE A 491 -13.11 -19.44 18.39
C PHE A 491 -11.90 -19.36 17.46
N GLU A 492 -10.98 -20.28 17.57
CA GLU A 492 -9.93 -20.46 16.57
C GLU A 492 -10.35 -21.52 15.56
N ALA A 493 -10.52 -21.13 14.30
CA ALA A 493 -10.70 -22.05 13.18
C ALA A 493 -9.35 -22.62 12.77
N GLU A 494 -9.23 -23.95 12.79
CA GLU A 494 -7.97 -24.62 12.48
C GLU A 494 -7.95 -25.09 11.01
N LYS A 495 -6.80 -24.88 10.32
CA LYS A 495 -6.50 -25.42 8.98
C LYS A 495 -7.61 -25.17 7.96
N VAL A 496 -8.13 -23.95 7.89
CA VAL A 496 -9.08 -23.59 6.84
C VAL A 496 -8.36 -23.58 5.49
N PRO A 497 -8.84 -24.38 4.49
CA PRO A 497 -8.14 -24.55 3.22
C PRO A 497 -7.88 -23.24 2.46
N ALA A 498 -6.80 -23.18 1.71
CA ALA A 498 -6.46 -22.02 0.86
C ALA A 498 -7.56 -21.73 -0.17
N LEU A 499 -7.94 -20.45 -0.34
CA LEU A 499 -9.02 -20.02 -1.25
C LEU A 499 -10.25 -20.93 -1.14
N GLY A 500 -10.59 -21.26 0.09
CA GLY A 500 -11.56 -22.30 0.40
C GLY A 500 -12.40 -21.99 1.62
N HIS A 501 -13.06 -23.01 2.12
CA HIS A 501 -14.01 -22.89 3.22
C HIS A 501 -14.08 -24.14 4.09
N ARG A 502 -14.68 -23.95 5.28
CA ARG A 502 -14.99 -25.00 6.24
C ARG A 502 -16.33 -24.73 6.94
N LEU A 503 -17.17 -25.76 7.08
CA LEU A 503 -18.45 -25.71 7.78
C LEU A 503 -18.26 -25.86 9.30
N TYR A 504 -18.96 -25.01 10.06
CA TYR A 504 -19.11 -25.09 11.50
C TYR A 504 -20.59 -25.06 11.91
N GLN A 505 -20.91 -25.59 13.12
CA GLN A 505 -22.29 -25.72 13.59
C GLN A 505 -22.35 -25.42 15.09
N LEU A 506 -23.17 -24.43 15.49
CA LEU A 506 -23.46 -24.19 16.91
C LEU A 506 -24.68 -25.01 17.33
N LYS A 507 -24.49 -25.99 18.23
CA LYS A 507 -25.52 -26.92 18.68
C LYS A 507 -25.92 -26.67 20.14
N LYS A 508 -27.19 -26.92 20.47
CA LYS A 508 -27.69 -26.90 21.85
C LYS A 508 -27.21 -28.17 22.58
N ALA A 509 -26.14 -28.03 23.36
CA ALA A 509 -25.57 -29.09 24.19
C ALA A 509 -24.63 -28.47 25.20
N ALA A 510 -24.40 -29.15 26.31
CA ALA A 510 -23.37 -28.76 27.29
C ALA A 510 -21.98 -29.12 26.71
N PRO A 511 -20.96 -28.22 26.83
CA PRO A 511 -19.59 -28.52 26.46
C PRO A 511 -19.07 -29.73 27.26
N THR A 512 -18.36 -30.63 26.57
CA THR A 512 -17.79 -31.85 27.18
C THR A 512 -16.28 -31.77 27.40
N LYS A 513 -15.57 -30.88 26.67
CA LYS A 513 -14.13 -30.72 26.81
C LYS A 513 -13.76 -29.89 28.06
N GLU A 514 -12.72 -30.34 28.74
CA GLU A 514 -12.12 -29.59 29.83
C GLU A 514 -11.54 -28.26 29.32
N LYS A 515 -11.65 -27.20 30.13
CA LYS A 515 -11.00 -25.92 29.84
C LYS A 515 -9.49 -26.07 29.97
N THR A 516 -8.77 -26.01 28.86
CA THR A 516 -7.33 -25.80 28.88
C THR A 516 -7.02 -24.32 28.98
N SER A 517 -5.88 -23.96 29.50
CA SER A 517 -5.42 -22.59 29.66
C SER A 517 -4.08 -22.41 28.94
N LEU A 518 -3.89 -21.24 28.30
CA LEU A 518 -2.58 -20.81 27.78
C LEU A 518 -1.80 -20.02 28.85
N VAL A 519 -2.43 -19.64 29.97
CA VAL A 519 -1.78 -18.97 31.08
C VAL A 519 -1.07 -20.01 31.94
N THR A 520 0.24 -19.93 32.05
CA THR A 520 1.09 -20.92 32.75
C THR A 520 1.74 -20.38 34.03
N GLY A 521 1.59 -19.08 34.31
CA GLY A 521 2.15 -18.43 35.51
C GLY A 521 1.64 -17.00 35.66
N GLU A 522 2.10 -16.33 36.73
CA GLU A 522 1.80 -14.90 36.88
C GLU A 522 2.40 -14.11 35.70
N ASN A 523 1.55 -13.38 34.93
CA ASN A 523 1.92 -12.61 33.77
C ASN A 523 2.65 -13.44 32.68
N THR A 524 2.35 -14.74 32.59
CA THR A 524 2.99 -15.66 31.63
C THR A 524 1.95 -16.39 30.83
N MET A 525 2.09 -16.40 29.53
CA MET A 525 1.29 -17.19 28.60
C MET A 525 2.18 -18.02 27.67
N GLU A 526 1.68 -19.19 27.25
CA GLU A 526 2.48 -20.19 26.55
C GLU A 526 1.60 -21.06 25.65
N ASN A 527 2.07 -21.31 24.44
CA ASN A 527 1.50 -22.30 23.54
C ASN A 527 2.55 -23.35 23.10
N ALA A 528 2.28 -24.12 22.06
CA ALA A 528 3.23 -25.12 21.57
C ALA A 528 4.55 -24.52 21.03
N PHE A 529 4.55 -23.29 20.57
CA PHE A 529 5.66 -22.64 19.87
C PHE A 529 6.38 -21.59 20.70
N LEU A 530 5.65 -20.87 21.54
CA LEU A 530 6.11 -19.66 22.20
C LEU A 530 5.84 -19.68 23.71
N LYS A 531 6.73 -18.98 24.44
CA LYS A 531 6.51 -18.54 25.82
C LYS A 531 6.67 -17.03 25.89
N VAL A 532 5.71 -16.36 26.52
CA VAL A 532 5.66 -14.90 26.72
C VAL A 532 5.67 -14.60 28.20
N GLU A 533 6.61 -13.78 28.66
CA GLU A 533 6.69 -13.33 30.07
C GLU A 533 6.61 -11.81 30.12
N ILE A 534 5.57 -11.26 30.73
CA ILE A 534 5.34 -9.82 30.86
C ILE A 534 6.02 -9.32 32.13
N LEU A 535 6.89 -8.32 31.99
CA LEU A 535 7.69 -7.75 33.07
C LEU A 535 6.92 -6.62 33.77
N LYS A 536 7.39 -6.21 34.96
CA LYS A 536 6.71 -5.22 35.81
C LYS A 536 6.50 -3.86 35.19
N ASP A 537 7.31 -3.49 34.23
CA ASP A 537 7.21 -2.23 33.48
C ASP A 537 6.37 -2.34 32.20
N GLY A 538 5.71 -3.49 31.98
CA GLY A 538 4.85 -3.74 30.84
C GLY A 538 5.59 -4.19 29.57
N THR A 539 6.92 -4.20 29.57
CA THR A 539 7.70 -4.87 28.52
C THR A 539 7.54 -6.39 28.64
N TYR A 540 7.87 -7.12 27.60
CA TYR A 540 7.78 -8.59 27.65
C TYR A 540 8.95 -9.25 26.94
N THR A 541 9.23 -10.49 27.34
CA THR A 541 10.15 -11.37 26.62
C THR A 541 9.36 -12.41 25.83
N LEU A 542 9.89 -12.77 24.67
CA LEU A 542 9.32 -13.76 23.77
C LEU A 542 10.36 -14.85 23.49
N THR A 543 10.08 -16.06 24.00
CA THR A 543 10.94 -17.24 23.79
C THR A 543 10.36 -18.13 22.71
N GLU A 544 11.11 -18.34 21.63
CA GLU A 544 10.81 -19.34 20.61
C GLU A 544 11.30 -20.71 21.12
N LYS A 545 10.39 -21.68 21.26
CA LYS A 545 10.66 -22.92 22.00
C LYS A 545 11.55 -23.91 21.26
N ASN A 546 11.51 -23.96 19.92
CA ASN A 546 12.30 -24.90 19.16
C ASN A 546 13.80 -24.57 19.24
N SER A 547 14.16 -23.30 19.04
CA SER A 547 15.53 -22.81 19.17
C SER A 547 15.96 -22.52 20.61
N GLY A 548 15.00 -22.30 21.51
CA GLY A 548 15.23 -21.82 22.86
C GLY A 548 15.66 -20.35 22.94
N ARG A 549 15.58 -19.59 21.84
CA ARG A 549 15.99 -18.17 21.79
C ARG A 549 14.96 -17.28 22.41
N THR A 550 15.42 -16.33 23.23
CA THR A 550 14.57 -15.30 23.85
C THR A 550 14.91 -13.94 23.28
N TYR A 551 13.87 -13.19 22.91
CA TYR A 551 13.93 -11.80 22.43
C TYR A 551 13.39 -10.86 23.49
N GLY A 552 13.92 -9.64 23.56
CA GLY A 552 13.42 -8.60 24.43
C GLY A 552 14.40 -8.12 25.49
N PRO A 553 13.94 -7.19 26.35
CA PRO A 553 12.54 -6.78 26.62
C PRO A 553 11.94 -5.98 25.45
N LEU A 554 10.79 -6.42 24.94
CA LEU A 554 10.07 -5.87 23.78
C LEU A 554 8.92 -4.95 24.24
N GLY A 555 8.49 -4.02 23.36
CA GLY A 555 7.19 -3.38 23.48
C GLY A 555 7.14 -2.20 24.46
N TYR A 556 8.24 -1.51 24.69
CA TYR A 556 8.17 -0.22 25.38
C TYR A 556 7.88 0.91 24.37
N PHE A 557 7.39 2.04 24.87
CA PHE A 557 7.03 3.18 24.05
C PHE A 557 8.01 4.34 24.28
N GLU A 558 8.20 5.09 23.21
CA GLU A 558 9.04 6.28 23.19
C GLU A 558 8.24 7.48 22.68
N ASP A 559 8.34 8.62 23.36
CA ASP A 559 7.85 9.92 22.91
C ASP A 559 9.01 10.87 22.67
N THR A 560 9.00 11.54 21.51
CA THR A 560 9.95 12.59 21.13
C THR A 560 9.20 13.82 20.63
N GLY A 561 9.79 15.02 20.76
CA GLY A 561 9.25 16.23 20.12
C GLY A 561 9.44 16.20 18.61
N ASP A 562 8.55 16.90 17.88
CA ASP A 562 8.66 17.15 16.44
C ASP A 562 8.38 18.63 16.14
N ILE A 563 9.40 19.37 15.72
CA ILE A 563 9.32 20.78 15.30
C ILE A 563 9.40 20.92 13.77
N GLY A 564 9.21 19.82 13.05
CA GLY A 564 9.16 19.78 11.59
C GLY A 564 7.79 20.15 11.02
N ASN A 565 7.39 19.45 10.00
CA ASN A 565 6.14 19.64 9.26
C ASN A 565 5.63 18.29 8.72
N GLU A 566 4.61 18.29 7.88
CA GLU A 566 4.05 17.04 7.30
C GLU A 566 5.07 16.24 6.48
N TYR A 567 6.03 16.90 5.83
CA TYR A 567 7.07 16.25 5.02
C TYR A 567 8.23 15.69 5.85
N LEU A 568 8.66 16.42 6.88
CA LEU A 568 9.93 16.18 7.58
C LEU A 568 9.74 16.14 9.10
N TYR A 569 10.27 15.08 9.72
CA TYR A 569 10.47 15.03 11.15
C TYR A 569 11.73 15.79 11.54
N VAL A 570 11.60 16.73 12.47
CA VAL A 570 12.74 17.47 13.05
C VAL A 570 12.68 17.41 14.56
N ARG A 571 13.61 16.68 15.15
CA ARG A 571 13.71 16.57 16.60
C ARG A 571 14.26 17.87 17.21
N PRO A 572 13.64 18.45 18.27
CA PRO A 572 14.18 19.58 18.99
C PRO A 572 15.59 19.26 19.54
N LYS A 573 16.52 20.18 19.40
CA LYS A 573 17.91 20.01 19.89
C LYS A 573 17.93 19.93 21.42
N ASN A 574 18.86 19.13 21.96
CA ASN A 574 19.09 18.96 23.40
C ASN A 574 17.86 18.38 24.16
N THR A 575 17.03 17.61 23.51
CA THR A 575 15.92 16.89 24.15
C THR A 575 16.22 15.39 24.24
N THR A 576 15.81 14.79 25.35
CA THR A 576 15.91 13.35 25.58
C THR A 576 14.56 12.69 25.30
N PRO A 577 14.50 11.53 24.65
CA PRO A 577 13.27 10.78 24.53
C PRO A 577 12.68 10.44 25.90
N ILE A 578 11.36 10.45 26.01
CA ILE A 578 10.64 9.96 27.18
C ILE A 578 10.20 8.53 26.88
N VAL A 579 10.58 7.58 27.71
CA VAL A 579 10.31 6.16 27.49
C VAL A 579 9.49 5.54 28.64
N THR A 580 8.67 4.55 28.34
CA THR A 580 7.91 3.81 29.35
C THR A 580 8.74 2.73 30.07
N LYS A 581 9.84 2.26 29.44
CA LYS A 581 10.76 1.25 30.00
C LYS A 581 11.26 1.65 31.39
N GLY A 582 11.14 0.74 32.33
CA GLY A 582 11.52 0.99 33.74
C GLY A 582 10.45 1.68 34.60
N THR A 583 9.33 2.14 34.00
CA THR A 583 8.20 2.69 34.75
C THR A 583 7.17 1.57 35.00
N PRO A 584 6.73 1.31 36.26
CA PRO A 584 5.77 0.26 36.52
C PRO A 584 4.46 0.40 35.74
N ALA A 585 4.05 -0.68 35.07
CA ALA A 585 2.79 -0.77 34.33
C ALA A 585 1.73 -1.54 35.14
N LYS A 586 0.46 -1.31 34.82
CA LYS A 586 -0.65 -2.10 35.33
C LYS A 586 -0.93 -3.25 34.38
N ILE A 587 -0.76 -4.49 34.86
CA ILE A 587 -0.93 -5.71 34.07
C ILE A 587 -2.17 -6.44 34.57
N THR A 588 -3.09 -6.80 33.68
CA THR A 588 -4.35 -7.47 34.00
C THR A 588 -4.62 -8.58 33.00
N LEU A 589 -4.87 -9.79 33.46
CA LEU A 589 -5.38 -10.88 32.62
C LEU A 589 -6.82 -10.54 32.21
N GLU A 590 -7.07 -10.34 30.90
CA GLU A 590 -8.37 -9.98 30.33
C GLU A 590 -9.12 -11.22 29.81
N GLU A 591 -8.41 -12.16 29.18
CA GLU A 591 -8.97 -13.42 28.69
C GLU A 591 -8.02 -14.59 28.96
N ASP A 592 -8.61 -15.69 29.38
CA ASP A 592 -7.98 -17.01 29.49
C ASP A 592 -8.92 -18.07 28.89
N LEU A 593 -8.75 -18.30 27.60
CA LEU A 593 -9.58 -19.19 26.79
C LEU A 593 -8.71 -20.35 26.26
N PRO A 594 -9.29 -21.52 25.95
CA PRO A 594 -8.53 -22.65 25.45
C PRO A 594 -7.75 -22.40 24.15
N TYR A 595 -8.15 -21.36 23.41
CA TYR A 595 -7.55 -21.01 22.13
C TYR A 595 -6.86 -19.64 22.14
N ARG A 596 -7.03 -18.81 23.18
CA ARG A 596 -6.41 -17.47 23.27
C ARG A 596 -6.22 -17.03 24.73
N ALA A 597 -5.07 -16.44 25.02
CA ALA A 597 -4.83 -15.65 26.24
C ALA A 597 -4.60 -14.18 25.89
N VAL A 598 -5.15 -13.25 26.65
CA VAL A 598 -4.99 -11.82 26.45
C VAL A 598 -4.65 -11.13 27.78
N TYR A 599 -3.53 -10.41 27.78
CA TYR A 599 -3.18 -9.50 28.86
C TYR A 599 -3.37 -8.04 28.43
N ARG A 600 -4.01 -7.26 29.27
CA ARG A 600 -4.09 -5.81 29.16
C ARG A 600 -2.97 -5.17 29.98
N ILE A 601 -2.12 -4.40 29.29
CA ILE A 601 -0.97 -3.71 29.84
C ILE A 601 -1.23 -2.20 29.70
N GLU A 602 -1.27 -1.47 30.83
CA GLU A 602 -1.46 -0.03 30.87
C GLU A 602 -0.16 0.64 31.33
N SER A 603 0.51 1.33 30.41
CA SER A 603 1.74 2.09 30.62
C SER A 603 1.42 3.59 30.63
N ARG A 604 2.03 4.35 31.57
CA ARG A 604 1.79 5.78 31.72
C ARG A 604 3.08 6.55 31.88
N VAL A 605 3.22 7.65 31.14
CA VAL A 605 4.27 8.65 31.28
C VAL A 605 3.70 10.07 31.17
N GLU A 606 4.39 11.05 31.71
CA GLU A 606 4.07 12.46 31.50
C GLU A 606 4.94 13.00 30.37
N ILE A 607 4.33 13.61 29.34
CA ILE A 607 5.01 14.15 28.17
C ILE A 607 4.72 15.65 28.04
N PRO A 608 5.58 16.48 27.44
CA PRO A 608 5.28 17.87 27.14
C PRO A 608 4.02 18.01 26.29
N GLU A 609 3.16 19.00 26.61
CA GLU A 609 1.89 19.20 25.89
C GLU A 609 2.05 19.66 24.44
N SER A 610 3.24 20.24 24.11
CA SER A 610 3.54 20.76 22.75
C SER A 610 5.03 21.12 22.63
N ALA A 611 5.43 21.65 21.47
CA ALA A 611 6.61 22.51 21.38
C ALA A 611 6.40 23.78 22.20
N ASP A 612 7.49 24.53 22.49
CA ASP A 612 7.45 25.83 23.16
C ASP A 612 6.94 26.95 22.19
N GLU A 613 6.70 28.14 22.72
CA GLU A 613 6.15 29.28 21.97
C GLU A 613 7.03 29.71 20.78
N THR A 614 8.30 29.35 20.77
CA THR A 614 9.27 29.69 19.71
C THR A 614 8.82 29.10 18.37
N LEU A 615 8.25 27.88 18.38
CA LEU A 615 7.81 27.23 17.14
C LEU A 615 6.74 28.05 16.39
N ALA A 616 5.80 28.66 17.11
CA ALA A 616 4.76 29.47 16.48
C ALA A 616 5.33 30.70 15.77
N GLU A 617 6.39 31.30 16.32
CA GLU A 617 7.09 32.43 15.70
C GLU A 617 7.93 31.99 14.51
N GLU A 618 8.63 30.85 14.61
CA GLU A 618 9.43 30.28 13.53
C GLU A 618 8.55 29.91 12.33
N ARG A 619 7.36 29.33 12.55
CA ARG A 619 6.36 29.07 11.50
C ARG A 619 5.92 30.37 10.81
N ARG A 620 5.54 31.40 11.56
CA ARG A 620 5.18 32.69 10.98
C ARG A 620 6.26 33.36 10.13
N ARG A 621 7.53 33.10 10.45
CA ARG A 621 8.69 33.64 9.71
C ARG A 621 9.12 32.76 8.55
N CYS A 622 8.48 31.64 8.28
CA CYS A 622 8.94 30.61 7.33
C CYS A 622 10.41 30.26 7.59
N SER A 623 10.78 30.08 8.88
CA SER A 623 12.15 29.69 9.23
C SER A 623 12.48 28.33 8.67
N ASP A 624 13.72 28.19 8.14
CA ASP A 624 14.24 26.90 7.67
C ASP A 624 14.07 25.80 8.73
N PHE A 625 13.55 24.64 8.35
CA PHE A 625 13.17 23.57 9.28
C PHE A 625 14.35 23.07 10.12
N PHE A 626 15.49 22.82 9.52
CA PHE A 626 16.69 22.35 10.22
C PHE A 626 17.37 23.44 11.03
N GLY A 627 17.05 24.71 10.77
CA GLY A 627 17.49 25.88 11.50
C GLY A 627 16.64 26.21 12.73
N ARG A 628 15.50 25.57 12.91
CA ARG A 628 14.58 25.80 14.04
C ARG A 628 15.24 25.56 15.38
N LYS A 629 14.85 26.36 16.39
CA LYS A 629 15.42 26.37 17.74
C LYS A 629 14.40 26.06 18.82
N ALA A 630 13.11 25.92 18.44
CA ALA A 630 12.05 25.59 19.37
C ALA A 630 12.38 24.35 20.19
N GLY A 631 12.09 24.39 21.46
CA GLY A 631 12.17 23.26 22.39
C GLY A 631 10.81 22.64 22.65
N ARG A 632 10.73 21.85 23.72
CA ARG A 632 9.45 21.33 24.20
C ARG A 632 8.92 22.17 25.36
N SER A 633 7.61 22.29 25.51
CA SER A 633 6.92 22.96 26.61
C SER A 633 7.31 22.35 27.97
N GLU A 634 7.38 23.16 29.02
CA GLU A 634 7.57 22.69 30.41
C GLU A 634 6.26 22.08 30.97
N LYS A 635 5.10 22.47 30.41
CA LYS A 635 3.82 21.94 30.82
C LYS A 635 3.62 20.55 30.21
N THR A 636 3.15 19.62 31.04
CA THR A 636 2.99 18.21 30.64
C THR A 636 1.54 17.77 30.65
N VAL A 637 1.30 16.71 29.87
CA VAL A 637 0.04 15.95 29.81
C VAL A 637 0.33 14.46 29.95
N PRO A 638 -0.60 13.65 30.48
CA PRO A 638 -0.39 12.23 30.55
C PRO A 638 -0.52 11.58 29.17
N LEU A 639 0.40 10.68 28.84
CA LEU A 639 0.28 9.70 27.76
C LEU A 639 0.05 8.34 28.40
N VAL A 640 -1.17 7.82 28.22
CA VAL A 640 -1.59 6.49 28.72
C VAL A 640 -1.77 5.56 27.53
N LEU A 641 -0.91 4.54 27.42
CA LEU A 641 -0.98 3.54 26.36
C LEU A 641 -1.51 2.23 26.94
N THR A 642 -2.62 1.76 26.39
CA THR A 642 -3.24 0.49 26.77
C THR A 642 -3.02 -0.52 25.66
N THR A 643 -2.21 -1.55 25.92
CA THR A 643 -1.91 -2.62 24.97
C THR A 643 -2.63 -3.90 25.37
N LYS A 644 -3.40 -4.47 24.45
CA LYS A 644 -3.88 -5.86 24.52
C LYS A 644 -2.84 -6.74 23.83
N LEU A 645 -2.10 -7.49 24.62
CA LEU A 645 -1.11 -8.46 24.13
C LEU A 645 -1.74 -9.85 24.12
N SER A 646 -1.85 -10.46 22.94
CA SER A 646 -2.57 -11.71 22.72
C SER A 646 -1.66 -12.82 22.22
N LEU A 647 -1.86 -14.04 22.74
CA LEU A 647 -1.28 -15.28 22.24
C LEU A 647 -2.39 -16.26 21.87
N GLU A 648 -2.40 -16.75 20.64
CA GLU A 648 -3.32 -17.79 20.16
C GLU A 648 -2.72 -19.18 20.33
N LYS A 649 -3.55 -20.22 20.45
CA LYS A 649 -3.12 -21.61 20.64
C LYS A 649 -2.17 -22.09 19.54
N ASN A 650 -2.50 -21.80 18.28
CA ASN A 650 -1.70 -22.17 17.12
C ASN A 650 -0.85 -20.99 16.58
N GLY A 651 -0.85 -19.85 17.26
CA GLY A 651 -0.11 -18.65 16.86
C GLY A 651 1.41 -18.85 16.93
N LYS A 652 2.11 -18.48 15.87
CA LYS A 652 3.58 -18.46 15.77
C LYS A 652 4.19 -17.13 16.21
N GLY A 653 3.37 -16.17 16.55
CA GLY A 653 3.72 -14.85 17.07
C GLY A 653 2.74 -14.39 18.14
N VAL A 654 2.97 -13.18 18.63
CA VAL A 654 2.03 -12.44 19.48
C VAL A 654 1.46 -11.27 18.70
N SER A 655 0.18 -10.96 18.90
CA SER A 655 -0.44 -9.74 18.40
C SER A 655 -0.62 -8.71 19.51
N ALA A 656 -0.40 -7.45 19.17
CA ALA A 656 -0.55 -6.32 20.08
C ALA A 656 -1.49 -5.28 19.43
N GLU A 657 -2.46 -4.84 20.24
CA GLU A 657 -3.33 -3.72 19.91
C GLU A 657 -3.16 -2.65 20.98
N THR A 658 -2.56 -1.52 20.59
CA THR A 658 -2.26 -0.42 21.50
C THR A 658 -3.20 0.75 21.22
N THR A 659 -3.97 1.14 22.22
CA THR A 659 -4.90 2.30 22.18
C THR A 659 -4.44 3.37 23.15
N PHE A 660 -4.47 4.63 22.70
CA PHE A 660 -4.14 5.81 23.50
C PHE A 660 -4.90 7.03 23.04
N GLU A 661 -5.12 7.99 23.93
CA GLU A 661 -5.67 9.31 23.60
C GLU A 661 -4.52 10.30 23.42
N ASN A 662 -4.44 10.91 22.24
CA ASN A 662 -3.46 11.96 21.99
C ASN A 662 -3.96 13.32 22.52
N LEU A 663 -3.32 13.80 23.58
CA LEU A 663 -3.56 15.10 24.23
C LEU A 663 -2.44 16.11 23.95
N ALA A 664 -1.33 15.67 23.33
CA ALA A 664 -0.17 16.51 23.02
C ALA A 664 -0.14 16.95 21.56
N LYS A 665 0.73 17.91 21.25
CA LYS A 665 1.02 18.42 19.90
C LYS A 665 2.51 18.37 19.64
N ASP A 666 2.89 18.48 18.36
CA ASP A 666 4.28 18.62 17.93
C ASP A 666 5.17 17.52 18.52
N HIS A 667 4.75 16.26 18.36
CA HIS A 667 5.45 15.10 18.92
C HIS A 667 5.27 13.82 18.07
N ARG A 668 6.10 12.80 18.38
CA ARG A 668 6.06 11.48 17.75
C ARG A 668 6.07 10.38 18.81
N VAL A 669 5.19 9.38 18.67
CA VAL A 669 5.11 8.20 19.52
C VAL A 669 5.51 6.96 18.73
N ARG A 670 6.44 6.15 19.29
CA ARG A 670 6.90 4.89 18.69
C ARG A 670 6.77 3.72 19.65
N VAL A 671 6.57 2.51 19.12
CA VAL A 671 6.83 1.26 19.85
C VAL A 671 8.23 0.77 19.49
N ILE A 672 8.99 0.36 20.51
CA ILE A 672 10.39 -0.06 20.37
C ILE A 672 10.51 -1.56 20.68
N LEU A 673 11.13 -2.28 19.76
CA LEU A 673 11.27 -3.74 19.78
C LEU A 673 12.76 -4.12 19.70
N PRO A 674 13.51 -4.11 20.81
CA PRO A 674 14.92 -4.52 20.83
C PRO A 674 15.07 -5.98 20.42
N THR A 675 15.74 -6.26 19.30
CA THR A 675 15.83 -7.61 18.74
C THR A 675 16.99 -8.42 19.31
N GLY A 676 18.08 -7.76 19.72
CA GLY A 676 19.32 -8.41 20.15
C GLY A 676 19.98 -9.25 19.04
N LEU A 677 19.65 -8.97 17.77
CA LEU A 677 20.17 -9.67 16.60
C LEU A 677 21.51 -9.09 16.16
N ALA A 678 22.49 -9.94 15.97
CA ALA A 678 23.85 -9.53 15.53
C ALA A 678 23.89 -9.48 13.99
N THR A 679 23.32 -8.43 13.41
CA THR A 679 23.27 -8.24 11.95
C THR A 679 23.39 -6.75 11.60
N GLU A 680 24.01 -6.46 10.46
CA GLU A 680 24.16 -5.10 9.89
C GLU A 680 23.04 -4.79 8.87
N GLN A 681 22.13 -5.73 8.64
CA GLN A 681 21.10 -5.62 7.61
C GLN A 681 19.75 -6.10 8.13
N HIS A 682 18.71 -5.56 7.52
CA HIS A 682 17.32 -5.96 7.77
C HIS A 682 16.57 -6.09 6.44
N PHE A 683 15.35 -6.60 6.52
CA PHE A 683 14.43 -6.75 5.40
C PHE A 683 13.18 -5.93 5.66
N ALA A 684 12.69 -5.24 4.63
CA ALA A 684 11.41 -4.54 4.67
C ALA A 684 10.51 -5.03 3.53
N ASP A 685 9.24 -5.23 3.83
CA ASP A 685 8.22 -5.52 2.83
C ASP A 685 7.90 -4.24 2.04
N CYS A 686 8.04 -4.29 0.74
CA CYS A 686 7.79 -3.22 -0.22
C CYS A 686 6.87 -3.72 -1.34
N PRO A 687 6.34 -2.86 -2.23
CA PRO A 687 5.47 -3.29 -3.33
C PRO A 687 6.13 -4.35 -4.22
N PHE A 688 5.64 -5.59 -4.12
CA PHE A 688 6.15 -6.79 -4.81
C PHE A 688 7.60 -7.16 -4.52
N GLU A 689 8.21 -6.65 -3.46
CA GLU A 689 9.61 -6.88 -3.14
C GLU A 689 9.85 -7.05 -1.64
N LEU A 690 10.72 -7.97 -1.27
CA LEU A 690 11.35 -8.02 0.04
C LEU A 690 12.71 -7.35 -0.06
N VAL A 691 12.75 -6.04 0.27
CA VAL A 691 13.96 -5.22 0.14
C VAL A 691 14.91 -5.49 1.29
N LYS A 692 16.20 -5.60 0.98
CA LYS A 692 17.27 -5.73 1.96
C LYS A 692 18.00 -4.41 2.13
N ARG A 693 18.02 -3.86 3.35
CA ARG A 693 18.62 -2.56 3.68
C ARG A 693 19.70 -2.68 4.76
N ASN A 694 20.60 -1.70 4.82
CA ASN A 694 21.58 -1.59 5.89
C ASN A 694 20.98 -0.95 7.14
N ASN A 695 21.40 -1.37 8.32
CA ASN A 695 20.94 -0.81 9.61
C ASN A 695 21.49 0.59 9.87
N HIS A 696 22.59 0.97 9.21
CA HIS A 696 23.20 2.28 9.33
C HIS A 696 22.96 3.09 8.06
N HIS A 697 22.47 4.31 8.22
CA HIS A 697 22.25 5.25 7.14
C HIS A 697 23.55 5.98 6.76
N SER A 698 23.60 6.51 5.53
CA SER A 698 24.70 7.36 5.09
C SER A 698 24.81 8.59 5.99
N ALA A 699 26.05 8.90 6.44
CA ALA A 699 26.34 10.11 7.20
C ALA A 699 26.04 11.42 6.43
N GLY A 700 25.74 11.31 5.14
CA GLY A 700 25.38 12.41 4.28
C GLY A 700 23.90 12.74 4.21
N TRP A 701 23.06 11.91 4.80
CA TRP A 701 21.64 12.21 4.85
C TRP A 701 21.41 13.46 5.72
N LYS A 702 20.77 14.46 5.13
CA LYS A 702 20.44 15.70 5.83
C LYS A 702 19.18 15.60 6.68
N ASN A 703 18.37 14.59 6.46
CA ASN A 703 17.21 14.32 7.28
C ASN A 703 17.66 13.98 8.72
N SER A 704 17.00 14.56 9.71
CA SER A 704 17.29 14.35 11.14
C SER A 704 16.80 12.98 11.66
N SER A 705 16.06 12.22 10.87
CA SER A 705 15.60 10.89 11.20
C SER A 705 16.28 9.82 10.34
N GLY A 706 16.51 8.64 10.91
CA GLY A 706 16.91 7.44 10.18
C GLY A 706 15.72 6.61 9.72
N CYS A 707 14.56 7.23 9.54
CA CYS A 707 13.34 6.54 9.17
C CYS A 707 13.38 6.01 7.74
N GLU A 708 12.70 4.89 7.54
CA GLU A 708 12.45 4.22 6.27
C GLU A 708 11.00 3.79 6.16
N HIS A 709 10.59 3.36 4.97
CA HIS A 709 9.24 2.89 4.69
C HIS A 709 9.15 1.36 4.70
N GLN A 710 7.99 0.85 5.09
CA GLN A 710 7.59 -0.55 5.02
C GLN A 710 6.13 -0.66 4.60
N GLN A 711 5.73 -1.78 4.02
CA GLN A 711 4.33 -2.10 3.81
C GLN A 711 3.76 -2.87 5.02
N ARG A 712 3.87 -4.18 5.04
CA ARG A 712 3.22 -5.07 6.02
C ARG A 712 4.11 -5.43 7.19
N PHE A 713 5.43 -5.43 7.02
CA PHE A 713 6.38 -5.84 8.05
C PHE A 713 7.81 -5.39 7.78
N THR A 714 8.60 -5.37 8.85
CA THR A 714 10.07 -5.33 8.84
C THR A 714 10.61 -6.57 9.57
N ALA A 715 11.70 -7.17 9.09
CA ALA A 715 12.29 -8.37 9.66
C ALA A 715 13.82 -8.27 9.74
N MET A 716 14.40 -8.96 10.72
CA MET A 716 15.84 -9.09 10.88
C MET A 716 16.21 -10.55 11.13
N GLU A 717 17.36 -10.98 10.66
CA GLU A 717 17.88 -12.33 10.86
C GLU A 717 19.39 -12.31 11.11
N ASP A 718 19.85 -13.16 12.04
CA ASP A 718 21.27 -13.47 12.24
C ASP A 718 21.54 -14.97 12.08
N GLU A 719 22.73 -15.43 12.49
CA GLU A 719 23.13 -16.86 12.36
C GLU A 719 22.31 -17.83 13.24
N LYS A 720 21.46 -17.34 14.14
CA LYS A 720 20.71 -18.17 15.10
C LYS A 720 19.19 -18.11 14.90
N GLY A 721 18.68 -17.19 14.09
CA GLY A 721 17.25 -16.98 13.85
C GLY A 721 16.91 -15.52 13.66
N GLY A 722 15.63 -15.19 13.64
CA GLY A 722 15.18 -13.84 13.33
C GLY A 722 13.88 -13.41 14.02
N LEU A 723 13.52 -12.17 13.83
CA LEU A 723 12.31 -11.55 14.31
C LEU A 723 11.65 -10.76 13.17
N LEU A 724 10.35 -10.98 12.96
CA LEU A 724 9.51 -10.23 12.03
C LEU A 724 8.51 -9.40 12.85
N ALA A 725 8.47 -8.10 12.59
CA ALA A 725 7.52 -7.16 13.15
C ALA A 725 6.49 -6.76 12.10
N ALA A 726 5.29 -7.37 12.16
CA ALA A 726 4.17 -7.03 11.28
C ALA A 726 3.43 -5.80 11.80
N ASN A 727 2.79 -5.08 10.88
CA ASN A 727 1.97 -3.91 11.19
C ASN A 727 0.71 -3.85 10.32
N PHE A 728 -0.24 -2.98 10.69
CA PHE A 728 -1.42 -2.67 9.90
C PHE A 728 -1.51 -1.15 9.68
N GLY A 729 -1.02 -0.70 8.50
CA GLY A 729 -1.05 0.71 8.11
C GLY A 729 -0.09 1.61 8.90
N LEU A 730 1.03 1.07 9.41
CA LEU A 730 2.10 1.80 10.10
C LEU A 730 3.37 1.74 9.22
N TYR A 731 3.46 2.63 8.26
CA TYR A 731 4.45 2.54 7.18
C TYR A 731 5.84 3.08 7.55
N GLU A 732 5.96 3.94 8.58
CA GLU A 732 7.26 4.46 9.02
C GLU A 732 7.87 3.57 10.10
N TYR A 733 9.12 3.16 9.87
CA TYR A 733 9.95 2.51 10.88
C TYR A 733 11.38 3.06 10.85
N GLU A 734 12.16 2.73 11.88
CA GLU A 734 13.60 3.02 11.99
C GLU A 734 14.28 1.83 12.66
N ILE A 735 15.48 1.46 12.20
CA ILE A 735 16.34 0.56 12.95
C ILE A 735 17.22 1.40 13.87
N LEU A 736 17.32 0.99 15.15
CA LEU A 736 18.13 1.64 16.19
C LEU A 736 19.29 0.72 16.58
N PRO A 737 20.45 0.81 15.88
CA PRO A 737 21.59 -0.09 16.14
C PRO A 737 22.12 0.03 17.57
N GLU A 738 22.12 1.25 18.14
CA GLU A 738 22.60 1.54 19.49
C GLU A 738 21.66 0.99 20.60
N GLU A 739 20.44 0.54 20.23
CA GLU A 739 19.45 -0.05 21.12
C GLU A 739 19.22 -1.53 20.79
N ASP A 740 20.29 -2.32 20.75
CA ASP A 740 20.26 -3.77 20.46
C ASP A 740 19.59 -4.09 19.08
N ASN A 741 19.87 -3.29 18.05
CA ASN A 741 19.22 -3.37 16.74
C ASN A 741 17.70 -3.39 16.88
N ALA A 742 17.12 -2.44 17.62
CA ALA A 742 15.68 -2.36 17.83
C ALA A 742 14.97 -1.95 16.53
N ILE A 743 13.81 -2.58 16.28
CA ILE A 743 12.84 -2.11 15.28
C ILE A 743 11.92 -1.10 15.99
N ALA A 744 11.95 0.15 15.57
CA ALA A 744 11.10 1.22 16.10
C ALA A 744 10.00 1.53 15.08
N ILE A 745 8.72 1.26 15.41
CA ILE A 745 7.58 1.52 14.52
C ILE A 745 6.85 2.78 15.00
N THR A 746 6.65 3.75 14.11
CA THR A 746 5.92 4.98 14.44
C THR A 746 4.42 4.71 14.51
N LEU A 747 3.82 4.97 15.67
CA LEU A 747 2.38 4.82 15.95
C LEU A 747 1.59 6.10 15.66
N LEU A 748 2.23 7.25 15.89
CA LEU A 748 1.68 8.59 15.68
C LEU A 748 2.81 9.59 15.45
N ARG A 749 2.62 10.51 14.51
CA ARG A 749 3.40 11.74 14.36
C ARG A 749 2.45 12.93 14.22
N ALA A 750 2.55 13.88 15.13
CA ALA A 750 1.67 15.03 15.25
C ALA A 750 2.44 16.32 14.94
N VAL A 751 2.01 17.05 13.91
CA VAL A 751 2.59 18.34 13.48
C VAL A 751 1.47 19.34 13.17
N GLY A 752 1.77 20.61 12.98
CA GLY A 752 0.74 21.64 12.82
C GLY A 752 0.87 22.51 11.58
N GLU A 753 1.64 22.06 10.59
CA GLU A 753 1.80 22.75 9.31
C GLU A 753 2.14 21.77 8.18
N MET A 754 1.65 22.07 6.99
CA MET A 754 2.02 21.35 5.77
C MET A 754 3.51 21.54 5.46
N GLY A 755 4.01 22.78 5.55
CA GLY A 755 5.37 23.14 5.11
C GLY A 755 5.42 23.52 3.64
N ASP A 756 6.56 23.26 3.00
CA ASP A 756 6.89 23.59 1.62
C ASP A 756 7.12 25.10 1.38
N TRP A 757 6.63 25.66 0.27
CA TRP A 757 6.93 27.02 -0.21
C TRP A 757 6.22 28.15 0.54
N GLY A 758 5.36 27.84 1.50
CA GLY A 758 4.56 28.84 2.21
C GLY A 758 4.18 28.43 3.62
N VAL A 759 3.31 29.23 4.24
CA VAL A 759 2.74 28.98 5.56
C VAL A 759 1.32 28.43 5.39
N PHE A 760 1.17 27.13 5.56
CA PHE A 760 -0.10 26.41 5.46
C PHE A 760 -0.40 25.70 6.79
N PRO A 761 -1.18 26.33 7.69
CA PRO A 761 -1.55 25.67 8.95
C PRO A 761 -2.42 24.44 8.70
N THR A 762 -2.06 23.31 9.32
CA THR A 762 -2.81 22.05 9.29
C THR A 762 -3.07 21.56 10.71
N PRO A 763 -3.97 22.21 11.46
CA PRO A 763 -4.23 21.84 12.86
C PRO A 763 -4.76 20.43 13.05
N LYS A 764 -5.37 19.80 12.04
CA LYS A 764 -5.83 18.39 12.10
C LYS A 764 -4.69 17.41 12.03
N ALA A 765 -3.55 17.78 11.45
CA ALA A 765 -2.33 16.96 11.45
C ALA A 765 -1.72 16.77 12.86
N GLN A 766 -2.18 17.53 13.85
CA GLN A 766 -1.88 17.25 15.27
C GLN A 766 -2.56 15.99 15.80
N LEU A 767 -3.51 15.44 15.08
CA LEU A 767 -4.18 14.16 15.38
C LEU A 767 -4.70 14.05 16.82
N PRO A 768 -5.50 15.00 17.33
CA PRO A 768 -6.08 14.88 18.67
C PRO A 768 -7.11 13.75 18.73
N GLY A 769 -7.25 13.11 19.91
CA GLY A 769 -8.25 12.08 20.16
C GLY A 769 -7.67 10.67 20.25
N THR A 770 -8.54 9.67 20.13
CA THR A 770 -8.18 8.27 20.37
C THR A 770 -7.57 7.63 19.10
N HIS A 771 -6.41 6.99 19.28
CA HIS A 771 -5.70 6.24 18.24
C HIS A 771 -5.52 4.78 18.67
N THR A 772 -5.66 3.87 17.70
CA THR A 772 -5.38 2.44 17.88
C THR A 772 -4.37 2.00 16.84
N ALA A 773 -3.32 1.33 17.29
CA ALA A 773 -2.27 0.77 16.44
C ALA A 773 -2.22 -0.76 16.62
N ARG A 774 -2.16 -1.50 15.50
CA ARG A 774 -2.07 -2.97 15.48
C ARG A 774 -0.74 -3.40 14.91
N TYR A 775 -0.03 -4.28 15.63
CA TYR A 775 1.23 -4.86 15.19
C TYR A 775 1.39 -6.28 15.76
N GLY A 776 2.22 -7.10 15.10
CA GLY A 776 2.48 -8.48 15.49
C GLY A 776 3.98 -8.79 15.51
N ILE A 777 4.42 -9.67 16.41
CA ILE A 777 5.84 -10.03 16.55
C ILE A 777 5.98 -11.55 16.39
N TYR A 778 6.76 -11.95 15.38
CA TYR A 778 6.92 -13.35 14.97
C TYR A 778 8.41 -13.73 14.99
N PRO A 779 8.88 -14.45 16.01
CA PRO A 779 10.23 -15.03 16.00
C PRO A 779 10.29 -16.21 15.03
N PHE A 780 11.45 -16.43 14.40
CA PHE A 780 11.64 -17.53 13.47
C PHE A 780 13.05 -18.11 13.53
N GLU A 781 13.17 -19.39 13.17
CA GLU A 781 14.43 -20.09 13.07
C GLU A 781 15.26 -19.61 11.87
N LYS A 782 16.58 -19.77 11.91
CA LYS A 782 17.49 -19.43 10.80
C LYS A 782 17.03 -20.03 9.47
N GLY A 783 16.97 -19.18 8.45
CA GLY A 783 16.56 -19.57 7.09
C GLY A 783 15.05 -19.74 6.89
N LYS A 784 14.22 -19.40 7.89
CA LYS A 784 12.75 -19.50 7.81
C LYS A 784 12.05 -18.18 7.50
N LEU A 785 12.80 -17.15 7.10
CA LEU A 785 12.22 -15.85 6.77
C LEU A 785 11.08 -15.98 5.74
N TYR A 786 11.31 -16.67 4.63
CA TYR A 786 10.32 -16.83 3.54
C TYR A 786 9.07 -17.65 3.94
N GLU A 787 9.16 -18.48 4.96
CA GLU A 787 7.99 -19.13 5.55
C GLU A 787 7.24 -18.18 6.47
N THR A 788 7.97 -17.27 7.15
CA THR A 788 7.42 -16.34 8.13
C THR A 788 6.75 -15.12 7.51
N ILE A 789 7.11 -14.72 6.28
CA ILE A 789 6.43 -13.61 5.58
C ILE A 789 4.92 -13.86 5.43
N LYS A 790 4.47 -15.13 5.42
CA LYS A 790 3.05 -15.51 5.42
C LYS A 790 2.30 -14.94 6.62
N GLU A 791 2.94 -14.90 7.79
CA GLU A 791 2.34 -14.36 9.01
C GLU A 791 2.08 -12.85 8.88
N GLY A 792 3.04 -12.11 8.29
CA GLY A 792 2.86 -10.69 7.95
C GLY A 792 1.72 -10.46 6.96
N ALA A 793 1.59 -11.32 5.94
CA ALA A 793 0.49 -11.25 4.98
C ALA A 793 -0.86 -11.61 5.61
N GLN A 794 -0.92 -12.66 6.45
CA GLN A 794 -2.13 -13.07 7.16
C GLN A 794 -2.58 -12.05 8.21
N PHE A 795 -1.67 -11.24 8.75
CA PHE A 795 -1.98 -10.17 9.68
C PHE A 795 -2.88 -9.07 9.07
N GLN A 796 -2.94 -8.99 7.73
CA GLN A 796 -3.69 -7.95 7.01
C GLN A 796 -5.19 -8.24 6.88
N THR A 797 -5.60 -9.52 6.95
CA THR A 797 -7.00 -9.92 6.73
C THR A 797 -7.40 -11.05 7.66
N SER A 798 -8.67 -11.10 8.03
CA SER A 798 -9.25 -12.12 8.91
C SER A 798 -9.89 -13.25 8.10
N LEU A 799 -10.15 -14.38 8.75
CA LEU A 799 -11.09 -15.37 8.25
C LEU A 799 -12.51 -14.80 8.31
N LEU A 800 -13.36 -15.10 7.33
CA LEU A 800 -14.71 -14.56 7.20
C LEU A 800 -15.75 -15.61 7.55
N ALA A 801 -16.63 -15.34 8.52
CA ALA A 801 -17.75 -16.19 8.85
C ALA A 801 -19.05 -15.73 8.17
N VAL A 802 -19.76 -16.65 7.54
CA VAL A 802 -21.04 -16.40 6.85
C VAL A 802 -22.11 -17.36 7.35
N VAL A 803 -23.18 -16.82 7.89
CA VAL A 803 -24.32 -17.60 8.37
C VAL A 803 -25.07 -18.23 7.20
N THR A 804 -25.50 -19.48 7.39
CA THR A 804 -26.31 -20.22 6.41
C THR A 804 -27.38 -21.05 7.11
N ASP A 805 -28.23 -21.71 6.35
CA ASP A 805 -29.21 -22.71 6.81
C ASP A 805 -28.82 -24.13 6.38
N ALA A 806 -29.58 -25.11 6.80
CA ALA A 806 -29.40 -26.50 6.34
C ALA A 806 -30.07 -26.69 4.96
N HIS A 807 -29.27 -26.87 3.92
CA HIS A 807 -29.68 -27.04 2.54
C HIS A 807 -28.78 -27.99 1.77
N LYS A 808 -29.25 -28.47 0.63
CA LYS A 808 -28.43 -29.27 -0.29
C LYS A 808 -27.63 -28.36 -1.20
N GLY A 809 -26.32 -28.61 -1.28
CA GLY A 809 -25.41 -27.87 -2.13
C GLY A 809 -24.64 -28.75 -3.09
N SER A 810 -23.91 -28.16 -4.01
CA SER A 810 -23.01 -28.80 -4.98
C SER A 810 -21.56 -28.91 -4.50
N LEU A 811 -21.15 -28.07 -3.53
CA LEU A 811 -19.82 -28.05 -2.95
C LEU A 811 -19.79 -28.81 -1.62
N PRO A 812 -18.70 -29.52 -1.30
CA PRO A 812 -18.58 -30.21 -0.01
C PRO A 812 -18.40 -29.25 1.16
N ALA A 813 -18.62 -29.72 2.37
CA ALA A 813 -18.53 -28.95 3.62
C ALA A 813 -17.12 -28.38 3.91
N GLU A 814 -16.10 -28.95 3.31
CA GLU A 814 -14.70 -28.46 3.32
C GLU A 814 -14.14 -28.58 1.90
N TYR A 815 -13.58 -27.48 1.38
CA TYR A 815 -13.06 -27.44 0.01
C TYR A 815 -12.01 -26.35 -0.19
N SER A 816 -11.03 -26.64 -1.08
CA SER A 816 -10.07 -25.66 -1.61
C SER A 816 -10.31 -25.48 -3.12
N ASN A 817 -10.52 -24.26 -3.57
CA ASN A 817 -10.77 -23.96 -4.98
C ASN A 817 -9.48 -23.93 -5.81
N LEU A 818 -8.32 -23.72 -5.17
CA LEU A 818 -7.02 -23.66 -5.82
C LEU A 818 -5.94 -24.21 -4.89
N SER A 819 -5.17 -25.15 -5.40
CA SER A 819 -3.98 -25.69 -4.72
C SER A 819 -2.72 -25.34 -5.51
N TRP A 820 -1.72 -24.80 -4.82
CA TRP A 820 -0.42 -24.49 -5.39
C TRP A 820 0.70 -24.66 -4.38
N SER A 821 1.94 -24.67 -4.84
CA SER A 821 3.12 -24.73 -3.98
C SER A 821 4.30 -23.99 -4.61
N GLY A 822 5.12 -23.40 -3.76
CA GLY A 822 6.37 -22.71 -4.09
C GLY A 822 6.95 -22.09 -2.83
N GLU A 823 8.24 -22.26 -2.56
CA GLU A 823 8.93 -21.65 -1.43
C GLU A 823 9.23 -20.20 -1.74
N GLY A 824 8.98 -19.28 -0.79
CA GLY A 824 9.19 -17.84 -0.99
C GLY A 824 8.31 -17.20 -2.06
N ILE A 825 7.28 -17.92 -2.53
CA ILE A 825 6.29 -17.39 -3.49
C ILE A 825 5.04 -16.99 -2.74
N GLU A 826 4.45 -15.85 -3.12
CA GLU A 826 3.16 -15.35 -2.64
C GLU A 826 2.17 -15.24 -3.81
N LEU A 827 0.91 -15.66 -3.60
CA LEU A 827 -0.22 -15.34 -4.46
C LEU A 827 -0.76 -13.97 -4.04
N THR A 828 -0.54 -12.95 -4.84
CA THR A 828 -0.94 -11.56 -4.53
C THR A 828 -2.33 -11.22 -5.04
N ALA A 829 -2.78 -11.80 -6.17
CA ALA A 829 -4.10 -11.58 -6.72
C ALA A 829 -4.77 -12.87 -7.22
N LEU A 830 -6.09 -12.95 -7.02
CA LEU A 830 -7.03 -13.81 -7.73
C LEU A 830 -8.23 -12.96 -8.12
N LYS A 831 -8.48 -12.77 -9.42
CA LYS A 831 -9.59 -11.95 -9.96
C LYS A 831 -10.06 -12.48 -11.31
N ALA A 832 -11.17 -11.97 -11.83
CA ALA A 832 -11.48 -12.15 -13.24
C ALA A 832 -10.55 -11.28 -14.11
N ARG A 833 -10.27 -11.73 -15.34
CA ARG A 833 -9.56 -10.95 -16.35
C ARG A 833 -10.40 -9.73 -16.75
N GLU A 834 -9.79 -8.59 -17.06
CA GLU A 834 -10.51 -7.39 -17.55
C GLU A 834 -11.31 -7.70 -18.83
N SER A 835 -12.62 -7.41 -18.83
CA SER A 835 -13.58 -7.84 -19.86
C SER A 835 -13.23 -7.33 -21.28
N GLU A 836 -12.65 -6.15 -21.41
CA GLU A 836 -12.25 -5.57 -22.70
C GLU A 836 -11.15 -6.37 -23.42
N ARG A 837 -10.55 -7.33 -22.73
CA ARG A 837 -9.47 -8.20 -23.21
C ARG A 837 -9.91 -9.65 -23.42
N MET A 838 -11.20 -9.93 -23.13
CA MET A 838 -11.80 -11.27 -23.29
C MET A 838 -12.69 -11.32 -24.53
N PRO A 839 -12.64 -12.40 -25.32
CA PRO A 839 -13.73 -12.73 -26.22
C PRO A 839 -15.03 -12.93 -25.44
N GLU A 840 -16.17 -12.56 -26.02
CA GLU A 840 -17.50 -12.81 -25.40
C GLU A 840 -17.64 -14.29 -25.01
N GLY A 841 -17.96 -14.54 -23.73
CA GLY A 841 -18.24 -15.87 -23.19
C GLY A 841 -17.10 -16.61 -22.52
N GLU A 842 -15.87 -16.05 -22.41
CA GLU A 842 -14.76 -16.69 -21.73
C GLU A 842 -14.64 -16.21 -20.26
N ASN A 843 -14.65 -17.15 -19.31
CA ASN A 843 -14.51 -16.92 -17.86
C ASN A 843 -13.05 -17.14 -17.41
N ASP A 844 -12.14 -16.28 -17.86
CA ASP A 844 -10.72 -16.34 -17.47
C ASP A 844 -10.51 -15.84 -16.03
N ARG A 845 -9.61 -16.49 -15.29
CA ARG A 845 -9.16 -16.06 -13.97
C ARG A 845 -7.69 -15.69 -14.01
N VAL A 846 -7.36 -14.54 -13.47
CA VAL A 846 -6.00 -14.04 -13.33
C VAL A 846 -5.48 -14.42 -11.95
N LEU A 847 -4.30 -15.05 -11.92
CA LEU A 847 -3.52 -15.28 -10.72
C LEU A 847 -2.19 -14.54 -10.87
N ARG A 848 -1.80 -13.77 -9.84
CA ARG A 848 -0.47 -13.15 -9.82
C ARG A 848 0.35 -13.71 -8.66
N PHE A 849 1.56 -14.13 -9.00
CA PHE A 849 2.52 -14.69 -8.05
C PHE A 849 3.78 -13.83 -8.02
N VAL A 850 4.37 -13.68 -6.85
CA VAL A 850 5.62 -12.98 -6.64
C VAL A 850 6.61 -13.90 -5.94
N ASN A 851 7.82 -14.01 -6.47
CA ASN A 851 8.93 -14.67 -5.80
C ASN A 851 9.68 -13.65 -4.95
N HIS A 852 9.53 -13.68 -3.64
CA HIS A 852 10.23 -12.79 -2.71
C HIS A 852 11.69 -13.18 -2.43
N SER A 853 12.16 -14.31 -2.98
CA SER A 853 13.51 -14.81 -2.71
C SER A 853 14.53 -14.38 -3.75
N ASP A 854 15.78 -14.35 -3.33
CA ASP A 854 16.96 -14.12 -4.18
C ASP A 854 17.38 -15.35 -5.02
N LYS A 855 16.53 -16.37 -5.09
CA LYS A 855 16.77 -17.64 -5.80
C LYS A 855 15.63 -17.97 -6.75
N PRO A 856 15.91 -18.69 -7.85
CA PRO A 856 14.84 -19.26 -8.67
C PRO A 856 13.97 -20.22 -7.85
N GLN A 857 12.65 -20.06 -7.94
CA GLN A 857 11.68 -20.86 -7.20
C GLN A 857 10.71 -21.58 -8.14
N ARG A 858 10.41 -22.84 -7.83
CA ARG A 858 9.48 -23.64 -8.63
C ARG A 858 8.05 -23.43 -8.15
N LEU A 859 7.23 -22.84 -8.99
CA LEU A 859 5.78 -22.78 -8.83
C LEU A 859 5.15 -24.05 -9.41
N THR A 860 4.26 -24.66 -8.65
CA THR A 860 3.37 -25.72 -9.13
C THR A 860 1.94 -25.34 -8.80
N VAL A 861 1.09 -25.17 -9.79
CA VAL A 861 -0.35 -24.92 -9.62
C VAL A 861 -1.07 -26.21 -10.02
N THR A 862 -1.72 -26.89 -9.07
CA THR A 862 -2.55 -28.05 -9.35
C THR A 862 -3.68 -27.59 -10.27
N LYS A 863 -3.89 -28.29 -11.40
CA LYS A 863 -4.94 -27.94 -12.35
C LYS A 863 -6.31 -28.01 -11.65
N PRO A 864 -7.00 -26.88 -11.48
CA PRO A 864 -8.36 -26.92 -10.92
C PRO A 864 -9.31 -27.63 -11.86
N ALA A 865 -10.31 -28.31 -11.32
CA ALA A 865 -11.30 -29.05 -12.12
C ALA A 865 -12.05 -28.18 -13.15
N TRP A 866 -12.18 -26.87 -12.88
CA TRP A 866 -12.83 -25.92 -13.75
C TRP A 866 -11.93 -25.34 -14.86
N ALA A 867 -10.59 -25.48 -14.77
CA ALA A 867 -9.67 -24.90 -15.75
C ALA A 867 -9.32 -25.91 -16.85
N GLU A 868 -9.47 -25.51 -18.12
CA GLU A 868 -9.06 -26.31 -19.28
C GLU A 868 -7.64 -25.97 -19.74
N LYS A 869 -7.26 -24.68 -19.67
CA LYS A 869 -5.96 -24.18 -20.17
C LYS A 869 -5.37 -23.17 -19.22
N ALA A 870 -4.04 -23.02 -19.28
CA ALA A 870 -3.30 -21.97 -18.61
C ALA A 870 -2.38 -21.23 -19.58
N PHE A 871 -2.21 -19.93 -19.36
CA PHE A 871 -1.33 -19.07 -20.15
C PHE A 871 -0.43 -18.25 -19.22
N LEU A 872 0.83 -18.10 -19.61
CA LEU A 872 1.67 -17.02 -19.11
C LEU A 872 1.13 -15.70 -19.66
N SER A 873 1.14 -14.68 -18.85
CA SER A 873 0.64 -13.35 -19.20
C SER A 873 1.59 -12.29 -18.69
N ASN A 874 1.56 -11.12 -19.31
CA ASN A 874 2.19 -9.94 -18.75
C ASN A 874 1.29 -9.31 -17.64
N VAL A 875 1.81 -8.28 -16.97
CA VAL A 875 1.12 -7.63 -15.85
C VAL A 875 -0.21 -6.97 -16.26
N ILE A 876 -0.34 -6.58 -17.53
CA ILE A 876 -1.55 -5.99 -18.10
C ILE A 876 -2.50 -7.03 -18.74
N GLU A 877 -2.35 -8.30 -18.37
CA GLU A 877 -3.26 -9.41 -18.70
C GLU A 877 -3.31 -9.78 -20.20
N GLU A 878 -2.25 -9.49 -20.97
CA GLU A 878 -2.10 -9.97 -22.34
C GLU A 878 -1.42 -11.34 -22.36
N GLU A 879 -2.00 -12.29 -23.07
CA GLU A 879 -1.48 -13.65 -23.20
C GLU A 879 -0.13 -13.65 -23.93
N LEU A 880 0.87 -14.34 -23.38
CA LEU A 880 2.20 -14.49 -23.97
C LEU A 880 2.40 -15.89 -24.51
N GLU A 881 2.25 -16.91 -23.67
CA GLU A 881 2.52 -18.30 -24.01
C GLU A 881 1.56 -19.25 -23.29
N ARG A 882 1.12 -20.31 -23.96
CA ARG A 882 0.33 -21.37 -23.34
C ARG A 882 1.25 -22.28 -22.51
N LEU A 883 0.89 -22.50 -21.25
CA LEU A 883 1.56 -23.46 -20.38
C LEU A 883 1.08 -24.90 -20.67
N PRO A 884 1.99 -25.86 -20.87
CA PRO A 884 1.63 -27.25 -21.00
C PRO A 884 1.19 -27.85 -19.65
N GLU A 885 0.24 -28.77 -19.71
CA GLU A 885 -0.09 -29.62 -18.58
C GLU A 885 1.02 -30.64 -18.38
N THR A 886 1.39 -30.89 -17.13
CA THR A 886 2.37 -31.92 -16.75
C THR A 886 1.78 -32.82 -15.68
N GLU A 887 2.03 -34.12 -15.78
CA GLU A 887 1.68 -35.09 -14.75
C GLU A 887 2.46 -34.76 -13.46
N SER A 888 1.78 -34.70 -12.32
CA SER A 888 2.38 -34.33 -11.02
C SER A 888 2.55 -35.56 -10.12
N THR A 889 1.44 -36.25 -9.80
CA THR A 889 1.46 -37.48 -8.98
C THR A 889 0.27 -38.38 -9.41
N GLY A 890 0.54 -39.44 -10.14
CA GLY A 890 -0.52 -40.32 -10.66
C GLY A 890 -1.42 -39.55 -11.66
N GLU A 891 -2.73 -39.51 -11.43
CA GLU A 891 -3.71 -38.88 -12.34
C GLU A 891 -3.88 -37.34 -12.14
N ILE A 892 -3.08 -36.71 -11.27
CA ILE A 892 -3.18 -35.27 -11.00
C ILE A 892 -2.32 -34.50 -12.01
N PHE A 893 -2.96 -33.60 -12.76
CA PHE A 893 -2.27 -32.67 -13.66
C PHE A 893 -1.95 -31.34 -12.96
N ALA A 894 -0.85 -30.72 -13.36
CA ALA A 894 -0.42 -29.42 -12.84
C ALA A 894 0.24 -28.56 -13.91
N TYR A 895 0.15 -27.25 -13.73
CA TYR A 895 0.94 -26.25 -14.45
C TYR A 895 2.20 -25.95 -13.63
N LYS A 896 3.38 -26.01 -14.26
CA LYS A 896 4.65 -25.79 -13.60
C LYS A 896 5.45 -24.72 -14.30
N HIS A 897 5.99 -23.79 -13.50
CA HIS A 897 6.88 -22.73 -13.97
C HIS A 897 8.00 -22.48 -12.96
N THR A 898 9.15 -22.00 -13.41
CA THR A 898 10.24 -21.60 -12.52
C THR A 898 10.36 -20.08 -12.56
N LEU A 899 9.97 -19.42 -11.46
CA LEU A 899 10.13 -17.99 -11.32
C LEU A 899 11.61 -17.66 -11.08
N ARG A 900 12.11 -16.63 -11.77
CA ARG A 900 13.40 -16.04 -11.47
C ARG A 900 13.38 -15.39 -10.07
N PRO A 901 14.54 -15.06 -9.48
CA PRO A 901 14.57 -14.22 -8.29
C PRO A 901 13.74 -12.96 -8.49
N TYR A 902 12.91 -12.59 -7.51
CA TYR A 902 12.07 -11.38 -7.50
C TYR A 902 11.11 -11.21 -8.69
N GLU A 903 10.80 -12.31 -9.41
CA GLU A 903 9.89 -12.25 -10.57
C GLU A 903 8.43 -12.10 -10.15
N ILE A 904 7.73 -11.19 -10.84
CA ILE A 904 6.28 -11.03 -10.82
C ILE A 904 5.72 -11.82 -12.01
N LEU A 905 4.98 -12.88 -11.74
CA LEU A 905 4.38 -13.76 -12.73
C LEU A 905 2.86 -13.62 -12.75
N THR A 906 2.29 -13.38 -13.91
CA THR A 906 0.84 -13.41 -14.11
C THR A 906 0.47 -14.66 -14.91
N LEU A 907 -0.52 -15.41 -14.40
CA LEU A 907 -1.14 -16.55 -15.07
C LEU A 907 -2.60 -16.25 -15.39
N ILE A 908 -3.04 -16.70 -16.56
CA ILE A 908 -4.46 -16.73 -16.91
C ILE A 908 -4.89 -18.20 -16.94
N LEU A 909 -5.86 -18.56 -16.11
CA LEU A 909 -6.55 -19.83 -16.16
C LEU A 909 -7.88 -19.67 -16.89
N ARG A 910 -8.04 -20.40 -17.99
CA ARG A 910 -9.24 -20.39 -18.85
C ARG A 910 -10.10 -21.62 -18.56
N ARG A 911 -11.41 -21.39 -18.44
CA ARG A 911 -12.43 -22.43 -18.27
C ARG A 911 -12.74 -23.14 -19.57
#